data_fd03f50d31db16ea54bcb9d7b469e4c0
#
_entry.id   fd03f50d31db16ea54bcb9d7b469e4c0
#
_cell.length_a   1.000
_cell.length_b   1.000
_cell.length_c   1.000
_cell.angle_alpha   90.00
_cell.angle_beta   90.00
_cell.angle_gamma   90.00
#
_symmetry.space_group_name_H-M   'P 1'
#
loop_
_entity.id
_entity.type
_entity.pdbx_description
1 polymer ?
#
loop_
_entity_poly.entity_id
_entity_poly.type
_entity_poly.pdbx_seq_one_letter_code
_entity_poly.pdbx_strand_id
1 'polypeptide(L)'
;LLALCCTTIVSAQTIKVQVTDAETKTQIEYANIAWKPVGAETFKNGTTTDTKGNATLSIGNLKQIHLMVSYIGYETFSDTIPTQSGKYDVKLRPSALNMKEVVIYGKSQEQVIRESPEAVSVINIKELQGRSVSLESVLNKTTGLKIERSGGTGSSSRIIVHGLEGNRVQILWDGLPMNTNDGSFSLDEIPIDIIDRIEVYKSIIPARFGCDGLGGAINIVSKEFSTDYVDASYEISSFNTHKASIFSRKNLPKSGILLGFGGYYTYSDNDYEFNVPERENLRVKRDHDLFRSYMLKGKLAFTKLWFDEISTEFGYYSRFNEIQGVLKNIQQAENDAGTFMLENKIKKRGFFSEKLDLESHFSLQYVKNNFTDTASVNYDFEGNSYPSPNGQGETGDVPHDTDDKYLDLNERINFDYHFTPNHNLNFNTLFHYAKRQPKDDIASQHAGFTIGGYPSNMTSFISGLTWEANFFNKRLINMLSAKVFHLNSKIEDLTSYEMMEPPKQKQNKATEFGWIEAIKYEVIPHVHLKASYQRAIRLPNPQELFGDGISIFPAASLRPEKSHNFNAGFLIDKNNFLGMKRVQFETSAYYMQVTDMIKLMQQYRSAGYVNAEKVEIKGIEGELKVDVTPTVYVYGNVTCQNVKDVLKYVPGSSTPNPTYGMKLPNIPYFFTNFGAEYHSNKLLGKNWYVKAFWDSKFTEEYYYFWEMTNLEKRRIPRSWINDVGVLFTYKGKYSLAAECHNIGDIEDWDQYRQPLPGRSFHIKFRYTFSKGL
;
A
#
# COMPACT_ATOMS: atom_id res chain seq x y z
N LEU A 1 -33.33 38.44 53.91
CA LEU A 1 -32.93 39.07 52.64
C LEU A 1 -32.79 38.00 51.56
N LEU A 2 -33.85 37.80 50.81
CA LEU A 2 -33.88 36.92 49.63
C LEU A 2 -33.13 37.60 48.49
N ALA A 3 -32.03 37.02 48.03
CA ALA A 3 -31.39 37.35 46.76
C ALA A 3 -32.01 36.53 45.65
N LEU A 4 -32.80 37.17 44.78
CA LEU A 4 -33.36 36.63 43.55
C LEU A 4 -32.19 36.42 42.53
N CYS A 5 -31.75 35.16 42.32
CA CYS A 5 -30.91 34.82 41.17
C CYS A 5 -31.79 34.74 39.93
N CYS A 6 -31.82 35.79 39.13
CA CYS A 6 -32.29 35.74 37.75
C CYS A 6 -31.34 34.92 36.92
N THR A 7 -31.60 33.65 36.71
CA THR A 7 -30.98 32.82 35.64
C THR A 7 -31.57 33.25 34.31
N THR A 8 -30.85 34.05 33.55
CA THR A 8 -31.17 34.30 32.15
C THR A 8 -30.93 32.99 31.38
N ILE A 9 -32.03 32.33 30.99
CA ILE A 9 -31.98 31.22 30.02
C ILE A 9 -31.58 31.82 28.70
N VAL A 10 -30.31 31.70 28.36
CA VAL A 10 -29.82 31.98 27.00
C VAL A 10 -30.32 30.85 26.10
N SER A 11 -31.43 31.08 25.39
CA SER A 11 -31.94 30.20 24.38
C SER A 11 -30.88 30.17 23.21
N ALA A 12 -30.13 29.10 23.09
CA ALA A 12 -29.23 28.93 21.97
C ALA A 12 -30.05 28.81 20.68
N GLN A 13 -29.96 29.79 19.80
CA GLN A 13 -30.61 29.74 18.50
C GLN A 13 -30.03 28.59 17.65
N THR A 14 -30.93 27.76 17.09
CA THR A 14 -30.57 26.62 16.24
C THR A 14 -31.15 26.77 14.83
N ILE A 15 -30.41 26.31 13.82
CA ILE A 15 -30.90 26.18 12.45
C ILE A 15 -30.97 24.72 12.09
N LYS A 16 -32.05 24.27 11.45
CA LYS A 16 -32.14 22.97 10.81
C LYS A 16 -31.71 23.09 9.33
N VAL A 17 -30.73 22.31 8.94
CA VAL A 17 -30.26 22.23 7.54
C VAL A 17 -30.73 20.91 6.96
N GLN A 18 -31.39 20.95 5.81
CA GLN A 18 -31.74 19.75 5.05
C GLN A 18 -30.90 19.71 3.77
N VAL A 19 -30.25 18.58 3.50
CA VAL A 19 -29.40 18.38 2.33
C VAL A 19 -30.04 17.39 1.38
N THR A 20 -30.19 17.80 0.12
CA THR A 20 -30.80 16.98 -0.94
C THR A 20 -29.96 17.04 -2.22
N ASP A 21 -30.05 16.00 -3.03
CA ASP A 21 -29.53 15.98 -4.38
C ASP A 21 -30.32 16.95 -5.28
N ALA A 22 -29.64 17.80 -6.02
CA ALA A 22 -30.27 18.84 -6.84
C ALA A 22 -31.07 18.25 -8.02
N GLU A 23 -30.67 17.06 -8.54
CA GLU A 23 -31.29 16.41 -9.70
C GLU A 23 -32.37 15.41 -9.30
N THR A 24 -32.02 14.46 -8.41
CA THR A 24 -32.91 13.37 -8.00
C THR A 24 -33.84 13.76 -6.86
N LYS A 25 -33.53 14.87 -6.16
CA LYS A 25 -34.23 15.36 -4.95
C LYS A 25 -34.23 14.34 -3.81
N THR A 26 -33.41 13.33 -3.87
CA THR A 26 -33.20 12.39 -2.78
C THR A 26 -32.45 13.06 -1.63
N GLN A 27 -32.75 12.66 -0.43
CA GLN A 27 -32.05 13.15 0.78
C GLN A 27 -30.63 12.62 0.80
N ILE A 28 -29.66 13.47 1.14
CA ILE A 28 -28.26 13.08 1.26
C ILE A 28 -27.95 12.89 2.74
N GLU A 29 -27.85 11.66 3.13
CA GLU A 29 -27.46 11.26 4.48
C GLU A 29 -25.95 11.39 4.67
N TYR A 30 -25.53 11.73 5.90
CA TYR A 30 -24.11 11.88 6.29
C TYR A 30 -23.31 12.90 5.47
N ALA A 31 -23.98 13.88 4.84
CA ALA A 31 -23.29 15.02 4.26
C ALA A 31 -22.59 15.83 5.36
N ASN A 32 -21.33 16.18 5.12
CA ASN A 32 -20.59 17.01 6.06
C ASN A 32 -21.07 18.46 6.00
N ILE A 33 -21.36 19.03 7.15
CA ILE A 33 -21.77 20.41 7.32
C ILE A 33 -20.76 21.09 8.23
N ALA A 34 -20.10 22.13 7.73
CA ALA A 34 -19.25 22.99 8.53
C ALA A 34 -19.78 24.43 8.48
N TRP A 35 -19.63 25.18 9.56
CA TRP A 35 -20.02 26.58 9.60
C TRP A 35 -19.09 27.42 10.45
N LYS A 36 -19.05 28.72 10.12
CA LYS A 36 -18.27 29.71 10.85
C LYS A 36 -18.99 31.07 10.89
N PRO A 37 -18.72 31.94 11.89
CA PRO A 37 -19.15 33.32 11.84
C PRO A 37 -18.59 34.02 10.60
N VAL A 38 -19.36 34.95 10.03
CA VAL A 38 -18.91 35.77 8.90
C VAL A 38 -17.68 36.59 9.34
N GLY A 39 -16.60 36.50 8.54
CA GLY A 39 -15.32 37.15 8.86
C GLY A 39 -14.32 36.26 9.64
N ALA A 40 -14.72 35.10 10.14
CA ALA A 40 -13.78 34.16 10.74
C ALA A 40 -12.96 33.42 9.65
N GLU A 41 -11.67 33.22 9.89
CA GLU A 41 -10.78 32.56 8.91
C GLU A 41 -11.04 31.06 8.77
N THR A 42 -11.40 30.37 9.84
CA THR A 42 -11.49 28.90 9.89
C THR A 42 -12.87 28.39 10.31
N PHE A 43 -13.29 27.25 9.74
CA PHE A 43 -14.47 26.51 10.20
C PHE A 43 -14.12 25.72 11.46
N LYS A 44 -14.70 26.10 12.61
CA LYS A 44 -14.47 25.42 13.89
C LYS A 44 -15.67 24.58 14.36
N ASN A 45 -16.82 24.75 13.70
CA ASN A 45 -18.05 24.06 14.05
C ASN A 45 -18.48 23.20 12.87
N GLY A 46 -19.00 22.02 13.14
CA GLY A 46 -19.49 21.12 12.12
C GLY A 46 -20.30 19.96 12.68
N THR A 47 -21.04 19.31 11.81
CA THR A 47 -21.85 18.12 12.05
C THR A 47 -22.07 17.38 10.75
N THR A 48 -22.79 16.25 10.79
CA THR A 48 -23.23 15.53 9.59
C THR A 48 -24.74 15.48 9.54
N THR A 49 -25.32 15.30 8.35
CA THR A 49 -26.75 15.03 8.21
C THR A 49 -27.09 13.63 8.75
N ASP A 50 -28.31 13.51 9.28
CA ASP A 50 -28.89 12.22 9.67
C ASP A 50 -29.35 11.40 8.44
N THR A 51 -29.92 10.22 8.67
CA THR A 51 -30.44 9.32 7.61
C THR A 51 -31.57 9.94 6.77
N LYS A 52 -32.15 11.07 7.21
CA LYS A 52 -33.17 11.84 6.48
C LYS A 52 -32.58 13.10 5.82
N GLY A 53 -31.26 13.23 5.79
CA GLY A 53 -30.57 14.38 5.23
C GLY A 53 -30.70 15.66 6.09
N ASN A 54 -31.05 15.58 7.36
CA ASN A 54 -31.22 16.74 8.24
C ASN A 54 -30.05 16.87 9.23
N ALA A 55 -29.71 18.11 9.56
CA ALA A 55 -28.79 18.44 10.63
C ALA A 55 -29.29 19.65 11.43
N THR A 56 -28.97 19.72 12.71
CA THR A 56 -29.28 20.87 13.59
C THR A 56 -27.97 21.55 13.98
N LEU A 57 -27.82 22.83 13.65
CA LEU A 57 -26.67 23.65 13.98
C LEU A 57 -26.97 24.55 15.18
N SER A 58 -26.15 24.49 16.21
CA SER A 58 -26.21 25.42 17.36
C SER A 58 -25.36 26.65 17.04
N ILE A 59 -26.00 27.80 16.77
CA ILE A 59 -25.33 28.98 16.21
C ILE A 59 -25.24 30.15 17.19
N GLY A 60 -25.78 30.00 18.40
CA GLY A 60 -25.82 31.11 19.37
C GLY A 60 -26.60 32.33 18.85
N ASN A 61 -26.13 33.53 19.11
CA ASN A 61 -26.79 34.80 18.73
C ASN A 61 -26.27 35.40 17.41
N LEU A 62 -25.69 34.57 16.49
CA LEU A 62 -25.16 35.04 15.22
C LEU A 62 -26.31 35.38 14.25
N LYS A 63 -26.24 36.51 13.56
CA LYS A 63 -27.23 36.92 12.55
C LYS A 63 -27.03 36.25 11.21
N GLN A 64 -25.77 35.90 10.88
CA GLN A 64 -25.37 35.22 9.65
C GLN A 64 -24.19 34.28 9.94
N ILE A 65 -24.16 33.20 9.22
CA ILE A 65 -23.04 32.24 9.24
C ILE A 65 -22.60 31.94 7.82
N HIS A 66 -21.32 31.65 7.63
CA HIS A 66 -20.82 31.06 6.40
C HIS A 66 -20.95 29.54 6.54
N LEU A 67 -21.84 28.95 5.74
CA LEU A 67 -22.16 27.52 5.73
C LEU A 67 -21.45 26.84 4.56
N MET A 68 -20.80 25.72 4.84
CA MET A 68 -20.21 24.84 3.85
C MET A 68 -20.80 23.44 4.01
N VAL A 69 -21.30 22.86 2.91
CA VAL A 69 -21.83 21.50 2.89
C VAL A 69 -21.14 20.71 1.80
N SER A 70 -20.58 19.57 2.14
CA SER A 70 -19.86 18.71 1.21
C SER A 70 -20.27 17.25 1.36
N TYR A 71 -20.31 16.55 0.23
CA TYR A 71 -20.54 15.11 0.17
C TYR A 71 -19.77 14.52 -1.02
N ILE A 72 -19.32 13.26 -0.89
CA ILE A 72 -18.53 12.61 -1.95
C ILE A 72 -19.35 12.53 -3.24
N GLY A 73 -18.75 12.97 -4.34
CA GLY A 73 -19.42 12.97 -5.64
C GLY A 73 -20.34 14.18 -5.90
N TYR A 74 -20.27 15.22 -5.07
CA TYR A 74 -21.05 16.43 -5.23
C TYR A 74 -20.19 17.70 -5.20
N GLU A 75 -20.66 18.75 -5.85
CA GLU A 75 -20.08 20.10 -5.70
C GLU A 75 -20.26 20.56 -4.25
N THR A 76 -19.18 21.07 -3.65
CA THR A 76 -19.26 21.65 -2.31
C THR A 76 -20.12 22.92 -2.36
N PHE A 77 -21.21 22.93 -1.63
CA PHE A 77 -21.99 24.14 -1.37
C PHE A 77 -21.24 25.02 -0.37
N SER A 78 -21.10 26.31 -0.67
CA SER A 78 -20.47 27.27 0.23
C SER A 78 -21.11 28.63 0.03
N ASP A 79 -21.83 29.11 1.04
CA ASP A 79 -22.56 30.37 0.99
C ASP A 79 -22.74 30.99 2.39
N THR A 80 -23.02 32.28 2.43
CA THR A 80 -23.38 32.99 3.66
C THR A 80 -24.89 33.00 3.83
N ILE A 81 -25.38 32.34 4.86
CA ILE A 81 -26.81 32.20 5.11
C ILE A 81 -27.27 33.00 6.33
N PRO A 82 -28.50 33.57 6.28
CA PRO A 82 -29.10 34.21 7.45
C PRO A 82 -29.56 33.16 8.45
N THR A 83 -29.49 33.49 9.74
CA THR A 83 -29.83 32.57 10.83
C THR A 83 -31.27 32.68 11.31
N GLN A 84 -32.05 33.61 10.74
CA GLN A 84 -33.43 33.92 11.20
C GLN A 84 -34.51 32.89 10.78
N SER A 85 -34.24 32.04 9.77
CA SER A 85 -35.29 31.23 9.13
C SER A 85 -35.58 29.88 9.80
N GLY A 86 -34.87 29.47 10.81
CA GLY A 86 -35.08 28.19 11.51
C GLY A 86 -34.84 26.91 10.68
N LYS A 87 -34.98 26.97 9.34
CA LYS A 87 -34.74 25.89 8.41
C LYS A 87 -34.04 26.41 7.13
N TYR A 88 -33.05 25.65 6.63
CA TYR A 88 -32.32 25.97 5.40
C TYR A 88 -32.14 24.72 4.54
N ASP A 89 -32.56 24.79 3.28
CA ASP A 89 -32.49 23.67 2.34
C ASP A 89 -31.28 23.83 1.42
N VAL A 90 -30.33 22.91 1.49
CA VAL A 90 -29.14 22.84 0.66
C VAL A 90 -29.33 21.80 -0.44
N LYS A 91 -29.13 22.19 -1.69
CA LYS A 91 -29.19 21.29 -2.85
C LYS A 91 -27.79 21.10 -3.39
N LEU A 92 -27.22 19.91 -3.19
CA LEU A 92 -25.92 19.56 -3.75
C LEU A 92 -26.06 19.08 -5.20
N ARG A 93 -25.22 19.60 -6.09
CA ARG A 93 -25.16 19.16 -7.49
C ARG A 93 -24.17 18.02 -7.61
N PRO A 94 -24.52 16.87 -8.24
CA PRO A 94 -23.57 15.84 -8.55
C PRO A 94 -22.41 16.39 -9.39
N SER A 95 -21.18 16.07 -9.05
CA SER A 95 -19.99 16.50 -9.79
C SER A 95 -18.90 15.45 -9.73
N ALA A 96 -18.42 15.04 -10.89
CA ALA A 96 -17.29 14.13 -11.00
C ALA A 96 -15.93 14.83 -11.05
N LEU A 97 -15.90 16.13 -11.38
CA LEU A 97 -14.69 16.95 -11.39
C LEU A 97 -14.31 17.49 -10.00
N ASN A 98 -15.28 17.63 -9.13
CA ASN A 98 -15.08 18.06 -7.75
C ASN A 98 -15.24 16.89 -6.78
N MET A 99 -14.47 15.83 -6.97
CA MET A 99 -14.05 15.03 -5.82
C MET A 99 -13.07 15.88 -5.00
N LYS A 100 -13.47 17.09 -4.65
CA LYS A 100 -12.83 17.80 -3.57
C LYS A 100 -13.04 16.95 -2.35
N GLU A 101 -11.96 16.58 -1.76
CA GLU A 101 -11.77 15.95 -0.51
C GLU A 101 -12.91 16.26 0.47
N VAL A 102 -13.50 15.22 1.07
CA VAL A 102 -14.54 15.39 2.09
C VAL A 102 -13.91 16.16 3.25
N VAL A 103 -14.28 17.41 3.38
CA VAL A 103 -13.75 18.29 4.43
C VAL A 103 -14.48 17.96 5.72
N ILE A 104 -13.88 17.19 6.58
CA ILE A 104 -14.36 16.93 7.93
C ILE A 104 -13.94 18.12 8.81
N TYR A 105 -14.87 18.93 9.25
CA TYR A 105 -14.60 20.12 10.09
C TYR A 105 -13.53 21.08 9.52
N GLY A 106 -13.51 21.30 8.24
CA GLY A 106 -12.52 22.18 7.58
C GLY A 106 -11.16 21.53 7.29
N LYS A 107 -10.98 20.25 7.58
CA LYS A 107 -9.79 19.45 7.23
C LYS A 107 -10.17 18.39 6.21
N SER A 108 -9.25 18.13 5.27
CA SER A 108 -9.38 17.04 4.34
C SER A 108 -9.21 15.69 5.04
N GLN A 109 -9.74 14.60 4.46
CA GLN A 109 -9.52 13.24 4.99
C GLN A 109 -8.03 12.90 5.04
N GLU A 110 -7.28 13.29 4.02
CA GLU A 110 -5.83 13.16 3.96
C GLU A 110 -5.15 13.87 5.13
N GLN A 111 -5.57 15.13 5.40
CA GLN A 111 -5.03 15.90 6.51
C GLN A 111 -5.37 15.26 7.87
N VAL A 112 -6.58 14.72 8.04
CA VAL A 112 -7.00 14.02 9.27
C VAL A 112 -6.13 12.78 9.51
N ILE A 113 -5.90 11.97 8.47
CA ILE A 113 -5.04 10.78 8.57
C ILE A 113 -3.61 11.19 8.88
N ARG A 114 -3.07 12.20 8.19
CA ARG A 114 -1.71 12.69 8.42
C ARG A 114 -1.50 13.26 9.81
N GLU A 115 -2.53 13.87 10.40
CA GLU A 115 -2.53 14.39 11.77
C GLU A 115 -2.87 13.32 12.83
N SER A 116 -3.01 12.04 12.46
CA SER A 116 -3.15 10.94 13.43
C SER A 116 -1.88 10.76 14.27
N PRO A 117 -1.95 10.07 15.42
CA PRO A 117 -0.76 9.84 16.25
C PRO A 117 0.33 9.02 15.58
N GLU A 118 -0.04 8.16 14.64
CA GLU A 118 0.90 7.32 13.90
C GLU A 118 1.76 8.14 12.93
N ALA A 119 2.97 7.66 12.63
CA ALA A 119 3.77 8.17 11.53
C ALA A 119 3.20 7.65 10.21
N VAL A 120 2.46 8.48 9.49
CA VAL A 120 1.80 8.08 8.24
C VAL A 120 2.00 9.12 7.15
N SER A 121 2.48 8.67 5.98
CA SER A 121 2.48 9.47 4.75
C SER A 121 1.25 9.11 3.92
N VAL A 122 0.55 10.14 3.43
CA VAL A 122 -0.64 9.95 2.58
C VAL A 122 -0.36 10.51 1.19
N ILE A 123 -0.54 9.67 0.17
CA ILE A 123 -0.37 10.03 -1.23
C ILE A 123 -1.75 10.15 -1.86
N ASN A 124 -2.10 11.34 -2.32
CA ASN A 124 -3.33 11.57 -3.05
C ASN A 124 -3.13 11.22 -4.53
N ILE A 125 -3.80 10.17 -4.99
CA ILE A 125 -3.66 9.68 -6.37
C ILE A 125 -4.40 10.57 -7.38
N LYS A 126 -5.33 11.41 -6.95
CA LYS A 126 -6.07 12.31 -7.86
C LYS A 126 -5.15 13.23 -8.67
N GLU A 127 -4.04 13.63 -8.08
CA GLU A 127 -3.05 14.49 -8.74
C GLU A 127 -2.20 13.76 -9.79
N LEU A 128 -2.17 12.42 -9.73
CA LEU A 128 -1.39 11.55 -10.62
C LEU A 128 -2.25 10.88 -11.70
N GLN A 129 -3.58 11.02 -11.61
CA GLN A 129 -4.50 10.40 -12.57
C GLN A 129 -4.26 10.87 -14.00
N GLY A 130 -4.28 9.91 -14.92
CA GLY A 130 -4.02 10.17 -16.34
C GLY A 130 -2.54 10.18 -16.70
N ARG A 131 -1.62 10.21 -15.73
CA ARG A 131 -0.17 10.01 -15.96
C ARG A 131 0.15 8.54 -16.24
N SER A 132 1.26 8.30 -16.91
CA SER A 132 1.84 6.97 -17.10
C SER A 132 2.82 6.65 -15.98
N VAL A 133 2.30 6.47 -14.76
CA VAL A 133 3.13 6.09 -13.59
C VAL A 133 2.63 4.78 -13.01
N SER A 134 3.54 3.91 -12.60
CA SER A 134 3.21 2.69 -11.86
C SER A 134 3.00 2.99 -10.37
N LEU A 135 2.26 2.13 -9.68
CA LEU A 135 2.10 2.21 -8.23
C LEU A 135 3.45 2.16 -7.50
N GLU A 136 4.38 1.35 -7.97
CA GLU A 136 5.74 1.26 -7.44
C GLU A 136 6.50 2.59 -7.56
N SER A 137 6.41 3.25 -8.73
CA SER A 137 7.03 4.56 -8.95
C SER A 137 6.46 5.62 -8.00
N VAL A 138 5.15 5.58 -7.75
CA VAL A 138 4.49 6.48 -6.80
C VAL A 138 4.96 6.24 -5.38
N LEU A 139 5.01 4.98 -4.95
CA LEU A 139 5.47 4.58 -3.63
C LEU A 139 6.95 4.93 -3.41
N ASN A 140 7.79 4.74 -4.42
CA ASN A 140 9.22 5.02 -4.35
C ASN A 140 9.55 6.52 -4.10
N LYS A 141 8.57 7.42 -4.36
CA LYS A 141 8.66 8.85 -4.03
C LYS A 141 8.24 9.18 -2.59
N THR A 142 7.91 8.17 -1.79
CA THR A 142 7.49 8.36 -0.39
C THR A 142 8.70 8.32 0.52
N THR A 143 8.74 9.23 1.48
CA THR A 143 9.80 9.31 2.49
C THR A 143 9.90 8.00 3.28
N GLY A 144 11.10 7.53 3.54
CA GLY A 144 11.35 6.31 4.33
C GLY A 144 11.05 5.00 3.61
N LEU A 145 10.62 5.06 2.33
CA LEU A 145 10.28 3.90 1.53
C LEU A 145 11.14 3.82 0.26
N LYS A 146 11.66 2.65 -0.03
CA LYS A 146 12.36 2.31 -1.25
C LYS A 146 11.75 1.05 -1.85
N ILE A 147 11.53 1.03 -3.16
CA ILE A 147 11.18 -0.18 -3.90
C ILE A 147 12.36 -0.54 -4.80
N GLU A 148 12.78 -1.78 -4.73
CA GLU A 148 13.80 -2.37 -5.57
C GLU A 148 13.15 -3.38 -6.50
N ARG A 149 13.47 -3.30 -7.79
CA ARG A 149 12.96 -4.19 -8.84
C ARG A 149 14.05 -5.12 -9.34
N SER A 150 13.62 -6.28 -9.86
CA SER A 150 14.53 -7.25 -10.46
C SER A 150 14.60 -7.18 -11.99
N GLY A 151 13.85 -6.26 -12.63
CA GLY A 151 13.82 -6.18 -14.10
C GLY A 151 12.75 -5.24 -14.62
N GLY A 152 12.18 -5.58 -15.77
CA GLY A 152 11.13 -4.84 -16.48
C GLY A 152 9.73 -4.98 -15.88
N THR A 153 8.71 -4.74 -16.72
CA THR A 153 7.29 -4.84 -16.33
C THR A 153 6.97 -6.26 -15.85
N GLY A 154 6.29 -6.37 -14.69
CA GLY A 154 5.91 -7.65 -14.09
C GLY A 154 7.03 -8.37 -13.35
N SER A 155 8.24 -7.82 -13.29
CA SER A 155 9.32 -8.40 -12.48
C SER A 155 9.00 -8.31 -10.99
N SER A 156 9.67 -9.12 -10.17
CA SER A 156 9.49 -9.06 -8.72
C SER A 156 9.97 -7.73 -8.16
N SER A 157 9.24 -7.22 -7.18
CA SER A 157 9.60 -6.01 -6.45
C SER A 157 9.74 -6.26 -4.96
N ARG A 158 10.73 -5.62 -4.36
CA ARG A 158 11.01 -5.69 -2.93
C ARG A 158 10.80 -4.33 -2.29
N ILE A 159 9.89 -4.28 -1.33
CA ILE A 159 9.54 -3.06 -0.61
C ILE A 159 10.36 -2.98 0.66
N ILE A 160 11.03 -1.85 0.86
CA ILE A 160 11.82 -1.54 2.05
C ILE A 160 11.21 -0.33 2.74
N VAL A 161 10.82 -0.48 4.01
CA VAL A 161 10.36 0.62 4.87
C VAL A 161 11.21 0.64 6.12
N HIS A 162 11.85 1.78 6.42
CA HIS A 162 12.77 1.92 7.55
C HIS A 162 13.83 0.81 7.63
N GLY A 163 14.39 0.41 6.47
CA GLY A 163 15.41 -0.65 6.39
C GLY A 163 14.92 -2.08 6.62
N LEU A 164 13.61 -2.28 6.79
CA LEU A 164 12.98 -3.61 6.84
C LEU A 164 12.28 -3.91 5.53
N GLU A 165 12.46 -5.13 5.05
CA GLU A 165 12.06 -5.57 3.72
C GLU A 165 11.10 -6.76 3.72
N GLY A 166 10.49 -6.99 2.55
CA GLY A 166 9.66 -8.16 2.26
C GLY A 166 8.45 -8.23 3.19
N ASN A 167 8.20 -9.40 3.74
CA ASN A 167 7.03 -9.69 4.58
C ASN A 167 6.98 -8.94 5.92
N ARG A 168 7.98 -8.11 6.24
CA ARG A 168 7.98 -7.20 7.39
C ARG A 168 7.22 -5.91 7.13
N VAL A 169 6.90 -5.65 5.85
CA VAL A 169 6.04 -4.55 5.40
C VAL A 169 4.74 -5.15 4.86
N GLN A 170 3.61 -4.84 5.49
CA GLN A 170 2.32 -5.35 5.05
C GLN A 170 1.76 -4.52 3.90
N ILE A 171 1.28 -5.18 2.86
CA ILE A 171 0.53 -4.55 1.77
C ILE A 171 -0.94 -4.85 2.00
N LEU A 172 -1.76 -3.80 2.06
CA LEU A 172 -3.18 -3.91 2.32
C LEU A 172 -3.98 -3.32 1.15
N TRP A 173 -5.07 -3.98 0.79
CA TRP A 173 -6.10 -3.44 -0.09
C TRP A 173 -7.37 -3.19 0.72
N ASP A 174 -7.79 -1.93 0.81
CA ASP A 174 -8.93 -1.51 1.66
C ASP A 174 -8.84 -2.06 3.11
N GLY A 175 -7.59 -2.15 3.62
CA GLY A 175 -7.28 -2.61 4.96
C GLY A 175 -7.24 -4.13 5.16
N LEU A 176 -7.38 -4.95 4.11
CA LEU A 176 -7.09 -6.39 4.17
C LEU A 176 -5.70 -6.70 3.63
N PRO A 177 -4.95 -7.63 4.23
CA PRO A 177 -3.69 -8.09 3.68
C PRO A 177 -3.87 -8.65 2.27
N MET A 178 -3.03 -8.16 1.35
CA MET A 178 -2.86 -8.75 0.04
C MET A 178 -1.79 -9.83 0.12
N ASN A 179 -2.14 -11.06 -0.24
CA ASN A 179 -1.13 -12.10 -0.31
C ASN A 179 -0.39 -12.02 -1.63
N THR A 180 0.89 -11.69 -1.52
CA THR A 180 1.85 -11.77 -2.64
C THR A 180 2.78 -12.97 -2.45
N ASN A 181 2.35 -13.95 -1.67
CA ASN A 181 3.22 -15.02 -1.14
C ASN A 181 3.74 -15.99 -2.20
N ASP A 182 3.07 -16.07 -3.33
CA ASP A 182 3.44 -16.94 -4.45
C ASP A 182 4.14 -16.20 -5.60
N GLY A 183 4.40 -14.89 -5.43
CA GLY A 183 4.93 -14.05 -6.49
C GLY A 183 3.95 -13.83 -7.65
N SER A 184 2.69 -14.26 -7.49
CA SER A 184 1.67 -14.20 -8.53
C SER A 184 1.13 -12.80 -8.80
N PHE A 185 1.52 -11.80 -8.00
CA PHE A 185 1.01 -10.45 -8.13
C PHE A 185 2.11 -9.41 -7.91
N SER A 186 2.24 -8.46 -8.81
CA SER A 186 3.16 -7.31 -8.70
C SER A 186 2.39 -6.00 -8.54
N LEU A 187 2.95 -5.07 -7.77
CA LEU A 187 2.32 -3.76 -7.53
C LEU A 187 2.21 -2.91 -8.80
N ASP A 188 3.11 -3.09 -9.76
CA ASP A 188 3.10 -2.33 -11.02
C ASP A 188 1.95 -2.71 -11.96
N GLU A 189 1.25 -3.81 -11.66
CA GLU A 189 0.07 -4.26 -12.39
C GLU A 189 -1.22 -3.54 -11.96
N ILE A 190 -1.25 -2.96 -10.74
CA ILE A 190 -2.40 -2.22 -10.27
C ILE A 190 -2.50 -0.87 -11.00
N PRO A 191 -3.57 -0.62 -11.80
CA PRO A 191 -3.76 0.69 -12.41
C PRO A 191 -3.97 1.75 -11.33
N ILE A 192 -3.16 2.80 -11.31
CA ILE A 192 -3.32 3.91 -10.36
C ILE A 192 -4.68 4.61 -10.49
N ASP A 193 -5.32 4.50 -11.65
CA ASP A 193 -6.59 5.15 -11.93
C ASP A 193 -7.76 4.61 -11.10
N ILE A 194 -7.64 3.41 -10.48
CA ILE A 194 -8.65 2.83 -9.57
C ILE A 194 -8.41 3.14 -8.10
N ILE A 195 -7.28 3.76 -7.78
CA ILE A 195 -6.86 4.08 -6.41
C ILE A 195 -7.33 5.50 -6.05
N ASP A 196 -7.88 5.68 -4.86
CA ASP A 196 -8.19 7.01 -4.31
C ASP A 196 -6.97 7.63 -3.64
N ARG A 197 -6.34 6.89 -2.74
CA ARG A 197 -5.15 7.29 -2.01
C ARG A 197 -4.34 6.08 -1.56
N ILE A 198 -3.10 6.34 -1.17
CA ILE A 198 -2.24 5.35 -0.54
C ILE A 198 -1.82 5.89 0.82
N GLU A 199 -1.94 5.07 1.84
CA GLU A 199 -1.55 5.36 3.21
C GLU A 199 -0.32 4.52 3.56
N VAL A 200 0.81 5.15 3.84
CA VAL A 200 2.05 4.47 4.21
C VAL A 200 2.28 4.66 5.70
N TYR A 201 1.95 3.65 6.49
CA TYR A 201 2.18 3.60 7.92
C TYR A 201 3.59 3.10 8.20
N LYS A 202 4.40 3.91 8.88
CA LYS A 202 5.83 3.64 9.11
C LYS A 202 6.03 3.14 10.53
N SER A 203 6.61 1.97 10.66
CA SER A 203 6.88 1.25 11.91
C SER A 203 5.63 0.84 12.72
N ILE A 204 4.61 1.70 12.83
CA ILE A 204 3.38 1.41 13.59
C ILE A 204 2.22 1.20 12.64
N ILE A 205 1.57 0.06 12.78
CA ILE A 205 0.37 -0.30 12.02
C ILE A 205 -0.84 -0.10 12.91
N PRO A 206 -1.82 0.75 12.53
CA PRO A 206 -3.05 0.93 13.27
C PRO A 206 -3.71 -0.40 13.62
N ALA A 207 -4.11 -0.56 14.88
CA ALA A 207 -4.65 -1.83 15.36
C ALA A 207 -5.89 -2.27 14.59
N ARG A 208 -6.71 -1.31 14.09
CA ARG A 208 -7.92 -1.58 13.29
C ARG A 208 -7.69 -2.44 12.04
N PHE A 209 -6.46 -2.54 11.53
CA PHE A 209 -6.15 -3.45 10.42
C PHE A 209 -5.97 -4.90 10.85
N GLY A 210 -5.76 -5.15 12.16
CA GLY A 210 -5.63 -6.50 12.69
C GLY A 210 -4.40 -7.27 12.20
N CYS A 211 -3.52 -6.65 11.42
CA CYS A 211 -2.36 -7.32 10.84
C CYS A 211 -1.10 -7.17 11.69
N ASP A 212 -0.08 -7.96 11.36
CA ASP A 212 1.26 -7.91 11.91
C ASP A 212 2.20 -7.15 10.95
N GLY A 213 3.43 -6.93 11.37
CA GLY A 213 4.48 -6.28 10.59
C GLY A 213 5.41 -5.49 11.51
N LEU A 214 6.68 -5.42 11.12
CA LEU A 214 7.72 -4.72 11.91
C LEU A 214 8.07 -3.36 11.30
N GLY A 215 8.12 -3.29 9.96
CA GLY A 215 8.49 -2.08 9.21
C GLY A 215 7.32 -1.13 8.99
N GLY A 216 6.09 -1.63 9.03
CA GLY A 216 4.89 -0.84 8.78
C GLY A 216 3.92 -1.49 7.79
N ALA A 217 3.00 -0.69 7.24
CA ALA A 217 2.02 -1.14 6.25
C ALA A 217 1.78 -0.10 5.16
N ILE A 218 1.47 -0.57 3.97
CA ILE A 218 1.02 0.22 2.83
C ILE A 218 -0.43 -0.14 2.57
N ASN A 219 -1.36 0.76 2.86
CA ASN A 219 -2.77 0.56 2.61
C ASN A 219 -3.19 1.27 1.33
N ILE A 220 -3.53 0.50 0.31
CA ILE A 220 -4.04 0.97 -0.97
C ILE A 220 -5.55 1.08 -0.83
N VAL A 221 -6.07 2.31 -0.90
CA VAL A 221 -7.50 2.57 -0.75
C VAL A 221 -8.13 2.75 -2.11
N SER A 222 -9.09 1.89 -2.44
CA SER A 222 -9.81 1.93 -3.70
C SER A 222 -10.77 3.11 -3.78
N LYS A 223 -11.08 3.56 -5.02
CA LYS A 223 -12.06 4.62 -5.23
C LYS A 223 -13.46 4.15 -4.90
N GLU A 224 -14.12 4.87 -4.02
CA GLU A 224 -15.57 4.76 -3.81
C GLU A 224 -16.27 5.90 -4.54
N PHE A 225 -17.17 5.57 -5.49
CA PHE A 225 -17.98 6.55 -6.20
C PHE A 225 -19.44 6.42 -5.80
N SER A 226 -20.07 7.55 -5.53
CA SER A 226 -21.51 7.63 -5.25
C SER A 226 -22.38 7.69 -6.51
N THR A 227 -21.77 7.95 -7.68
CA THR A 227 -22.47 8.17 -8.96
C THR A 227 -22.06 7.14 -10.02
N ASP A 228 -22.86 7.05 -11.09
CA ASP A 228 -22.49 6.25 -12.27
C ASP A 228 -21.20 6.80 -12.88
N TYR A 229 -20.25 5.93 -13.19
CA TYR A 229 -19.02 6.34 -13.87
C TYR A 229 -18.49 5.26 -14.81
N VAL A 230 -17.65 5.69 -15.73
CA VAL A 230 -16.79 4.85 -16.59
C VAL A 230 -15.40 5.49 -16.61
N ASP A 231 -14.39 4.70 -16.45
CA ASP A 231 -12.99 5.07 -16.54
C ASP A 231 -12.28 4.06 -17.44
N ALA A 232 -11.76 4.50 -18.57
CA ALA A 232 -11.07 3.64 -19.51
C ALA A 232 -9.75 4.27 -19.91
N SER A 233 -8.68 3.49 -19.95
CA SER A 233 -7.37 3.95 -20.37
C SER A 233 -6.66 2.93 -21.26
N TYR A 234 -5.80 3.45 -22.13
CA TYR A 234 -4.87 2.68 -22.94
C TYR A 234 -3.52 3.39 -22.94
N GLU A 235 -2.48 2.61 -22.71
CA GLU A 235 -1.10 3.07 -22.70
C GLU A 235 -0.26 2.19 -23.63
N ILE A 236 0.59 2.84 -24.42
CA ILE A 236 1.67 2.19 -25.18
C ILE A 236 3.00 2.78 -24.71
N SER A 237 3.99 1.95 -24.51
CA SER A 237 5.32 2.38 -24.10
C SER A 237 6.43 1.54 -24.74
N SER A 238 7.69 1.93 -24.52
CA SER A 238 8.86 1.22 -24.96
C SER A 238 8.81 -0.25 -24.56
N PHE A 239 9.60 -1.09 -25.22
CA PHE A 239 9.70 -2.54 -24.99
C PHE A 239 8.41 -3.27 -25.30
N ASN A 240 7.70 -2.82 -26.35
CA ASN A 240 6.40 -3.34 -26.79
C ASN A 240 5.39 -3.49 -25.64
N THR A 241 5.36 -2.50 -24.75
CA THR A 241 4.50 -2.56 -23.56
C THR A 241 3.15 -1.94 -23.85
N HIS A 242 2.08 -2.68 -23.54
CA HIS A 242 0.69 -2.27 -23.71
C HIS A 242 -0.07 -2.46 -22.39
N LYS A 243 -0.72 -1.39 -21.91
CA LYS A 243 -1.59 -1.47 -20.74
C LYS A 243 -2.97 -0.92 -21.11
N ALA A 244 -4.00 -1.71 -20.83
CA ALA A 244 -5.39 -1.31 -21.03
C ALA A 244 -6.19 -1.51 -19.75
N SER A 245 -7.08 -0.59 -19.43
CA SER A 245 -7.99 -0.77 -18.28
C SER A 245 -9.36 -0.18 -18.59
N ILE A 246 -10.40 -0.81 -18.01
CA ILE A 246 -11.76 -0.30 -18.02
C ILE A 246 -12.41 -0.61 -16.68
N PHE A 247 -13.01 0.40 -16.06
CA PHE A 247 -13.79 0.27 -14.84
C PHE A 247 -15.09 1.05 -14.99
N SER A 248 -16.19 0.44 -14.58
CA SER A 248 -17.51 1.05 -14.65
C SER A 248 -18.31 0.74 -13.39
N ARG A 249 -19.18 1.64 -13.04
CA ARG A 249 -20.10 1.52 -11.92
C ARG A 249 -21.47 2.08 -12.28
N LYS A 250 -22.50 1.33 -11.94
CA LYS A 250 -23.89 1.71 -12.06
C LYS A 250 -24.52 1.73 -10.68
N ASN A 251 -25.04 2.89 -10.29
CA ASN A 251 -25.81 3.03 -9.07
C ASN A 251 -27.30 3.04 -9.40
N LEU A 252 -28.09 2.24 -8.68
CA LEU A 252 -29.55 2.17 -8.77
C LEU A 252 -30.15 2.71 -7.46
N PRO A 253 -30.28 4.05 -7.30
CA PRO A 253 -30.59 4.66 -6.01
C PRO A 253 -31.96 4.25 -5.45
N LYS A 254 -32.94 3.91 -6.32
CA LYS A 254 -34.28 3.47 -5.88
C LYS A 254 -34.24 2.15 -5.13
N SER A 255 -33.49 1.18 -5.64
CA SER A 255 -33.34 -0.15 -5.05
C SER A 255 -32.20 -0.26 -4.04
N GLY A 256 -31.31 0.73 -3.96
CA GLY A 256 -30.10 0.67 -3.15
C GLY A 256 -29.08 -0.35 -3.66
N ILE A 257 -29.14 -0.70 -4.95
CA ILE A 257 -28.21 -1.65 -5.57
C ILE A 257 -27.12 -0.89 -6.30
N LEU A 258 -25.90 -1.37 -6.16
CA LEU A 258 -24.73 -0.88 -6.85
C LEU A 258 -24.09 -2.04 -7.59
N LEU A 259 -23.85 -1.84 -8.89
CA LEU A 259 -23.17 -2.77 -9.77
C LEU A 259 -21.84 -2.17 -10.20
N GLY A 260 -20.76 -2.92 -10.06
CA GLY A 260 -19.43 -2.57 -10.54
C GLY A 260 -18.91 -3.65 -11.48
N PHE A 261 -18.19 -3.23 -12.50
CA PHE A 261 -17.44 -4.12 -13.39
C PHE A 261 -16.14 -3.43 -13.79
N GLY A 262 -15.06 -4.18 -13.82
CA GLY A 262 -13.78 -3.66 -14.24
C GLY A 262 -12.78 -4.73 -14.59
N GLY A 263 -11.71 -4.31 -15.25
CA GLY A 263 -10.60 -5.16 -15.58
C GLY A 263 -9.45 -4.37 -16.16
N TYR A 264 -8.30 -5.02 -16.20
CA TYR A 264 -7.11 -4.51 -16.87
C TYR A 264 -6.37 -5.64 -17.61
N TYR A 265 -5.56 -5.24 -18.55
CA TYR A 265 -4.65 -6.08 -19.32
C TYR A 265 -3.30 -5.38 -19.38
N THR A 266 -2.23 -6.13 -19.15
CA THR A 266 -0.83 -5.70 -19.29
C THR A 266 -0.08 -6.72 -20.12
N TYR A 267 0.71 -6.22 -21.07
CA TYR A 267 1.60 -6.99 -21.92
C TYR A 267 2.91 -6.23 -22.08
N SER A 268 4.03 -6.93 -22.07
CA SER A 268 5.35 -6.38 -22.38
C SER A 268 6.27 -7.49 -22.89
N ASP A 269 7.04 -7.21 -23.94
CA ASP A 269 8.14 -8.10 -24.35
C ASP A 269 9.36 -7.94 -23.43
N ASN A 270 9.46 -6.82 -22.70
CA ASN A 270 10.61 -6.46 -21.87
C ASN A 270 11.97 -6.59 -22.62
N ASP A 271 11.97 -6.34 -23.91
CA ASP A 271 13.08 -6.58 -24.84
C ASP A 271 14.14 -5.47 -24.81
N TYR A 272 14.40 -4.89 -23.64
CA TYR A 272 15.42 -3.85 -23.47
C TYR A 272 16.83 -4.40 -23.54
N GLU A 273 17.77 -3.52 -23.95
CA GLU A 273 19.19 -3.83 -23.98
C GLU A 273 19.86 -3.53 -22.63
N PHE A 274 20.82 -4.35 -22.25
CA PHE A 274 21.61 -4.16 -21.04
C PHE A 274 23.06 -4.66 -21.24
N ASN A 275 23.99 -4.13 -20.43
CA ASN A 275 25.34 -4.64 -20.36
C ASN A 275 25.38 -5.88 -19.45
N VAL A 276 25.91 -6.99 -19.94
CA VAL A 276 26.01 -8.22 -19.16
C VAL A 276 26.95 -7.99 -17.99
N PRO A 277 26.53 -8.17 -16.75
CA PRO A 277 27.38 -7.94 -15.59
C PRO A 277 28.67 -8.78 -15.64
N GLU A 278 29.80 -8.14 -15.31
CA GLU A 278 31.13 -8.76 -15.28
C GLU A 278 31.66 -9.22 -16.67
N ARG A 279 30.97 -8.85 -17.76
CA ARG A 279 31.43 -9.06 -19.13
C ARG A 279 31.67 -7.71 -19.79
N GLU A 280 32.92 -7.23 -19.80
CA GLU A 280 33.26 -5.96 -20.43
C GLU A 280 32.84 -5.95 -21.91
N ASN A 281 32.09 -4.92 -22.29
CA ASN A 281 31.64 -4.66 -23.67
C ASN A 281 30.64 -5.68 -24.26
N LEU A 282 30.01 -6.56 -23.46
CA LEU A 282 28.94 -7.42 -23.94
C LEU A 282 27.60 -6.76 -23.64
N ARG A 283 26.98 -6.15 -24.64
CA ARG A 283 25.64 -5.61 -24.60
C ARG A 283 24.69 -6.53 -25.36
N VAL A 284 23.64 -6.99 -24.70
CA VAL A 284 22.67 -7.92 -25.28
C VAL A 284 21.26 -7.37 -25.11
N LYS A 285 20.36 -7.81 -25.97
CA LYS A 285 18.93 -7.57 -25.87
C LYS A 285 18.29 -8.75 -25.14
N ARG A 286 17.34 -8.50 -24.25
CA ARG A 286 16.53 -9.57 -23.64
C ARG A 286 15.64 -10.21 -24.69
N ASP A 287 15.57 -11.51 -24.71
CA ASP A 287 14.86 -12.32 -25.70
C ASP A 287 13.89 -13.34 -25.06
N HIS A 288 13.93 -13.48 -23.72
CA HIS A 288 13.04 -14.35 -22.95
C HIS A 288 12.65 -13.68 -21.62
N ASP A 289 11.78 -12.67 -21.71
CA ASP A 289 11.31 -11.87 -20.56
C ASP A 289 9.87 -11.36 -20.79
N LEU A 290 9.09 -12.07 -21.63
CA LEU A 290 7.71 -11.71 -21.92
C LEU A 290 6.87 -11.77 -20.65
N PHE A 291 6.09 -10.73 -20.47
CA PHE A 291 5.11 -10.62 -19.39
C PHE A 291 3.70 -10.35 -19.93
N ARG A 292 2.73 -11.08 -19.42
CA ARG A 292 1.31 -10.86 -19.72
C ARG A 292 0.46 -11.11 -18.49
N SER A 293 -0.42 -10.16 -18.16
CA SER A 293 -1.42 -10.35 -17.11
C SER A 293 -2.76 -9.72 -17.46
N TYR A 294 -3.82 -10.23 -16.87
CA TYR A 294 -5.15 -9.62 -16.93
C TYR A 294 -5.94 -9.91 -15.67
N MET A 295 -6.79 -8.97 -15.31
CA MET A 295 -7.77 -9.12 -14.24
C MET A 295 -9.16 -8.73 -14.71
N LEU A 296 -10.16 -9.51 -14.32
CA LEU A 296 -11.57 -9.18 -14.45
C LEU A 296 -12.20 -9.19 -13.05
N LYS A 297 -12.97 -8.15 -12.73
CA LYS A 297 -13.59 -7.98 -11.40
C LYS A 297 -15.03 -7.51 -11.55
N GLY A 298 -15.92 -8.10 -10.76
CA GLY A 298 -17.32 -7.69 -10.63
C GLY A 298 -17.65 -7.36 -9.18
N LYS A 299 -18.49 -6.36 -8.96
CA LYS A 299 -18.97 -5.93 -7.63
C LYS A 299 -20.49 -5.82 -7.62
N LEU A 300 -21.11 -6.38 -6.59
CA LEU A 300 -22.51 -6.20 -6.25
C LEU A 300 -22.59 -5.66 -4.81
N ALA A 301 -23.26 -4.55 -4.61
CA ALA A 301 -23.47 -4.01 -3.27
C ALA A 301 -24.91 -3.58 -3.04
N PHE A 302 -25.37 -3.72 -1.78
CA PHE A 302 -26.69 -3.32 -1.28
C PHE A 302 -26.50 -2.29 -0.17
N THR A 303 -27.17 -1.14 -0.30
CA THR A 303 -27.04 0.00 0.63
C THR A 303 -28.35 0.38 1.34
N LYS A 304 -29.42 -0.37 1.10
CA LYS A 304 -30.76 -0.12 1.68
C LYS A 304 -31.31 -1.33 2.43
N LEU A 305 -30.42 -2.12 3.01
CA LEU A 305 -30.78 -3.21 3.92
C LEU A 305 -30.67 -2.72 5.38
N TRP A 306 -30.79 -3.65 6.35
CA TRP A 306 -30.51 -3.33 7.75
C TRP A 306 -29.05 -2.89 7.97
N PHE A 307 -28.12 -3.48 7.21
CA PHE A 307 -26.74 -3.03 7.14
C PHE A 307 -26.64 -1.78 6.24
N ASP A 308 -25.70 -0.90 6.54
CA ASP A 308 -25.44 0.29 5.74
C ASP A 308 -24.81 -0.06 4.39
N GLU A 309 -24.01 -1.14 4.36
CA GLU A 309 -23.45 -1.73 3.16
C GLU A 309 -23.28 -3.23 3.35
N ILE A 310 -23.70 -4.02 2.36
CA ILE A 310 -23.25 -5.39 2.11
C ILE A 310 -22.76 -5.42 0.69
N SER A 311 -21.49 -5.74 0.49
CA SER A 311 -20.93 -5.87 -0.86
C SER A 311 -20.20 -7.18 -1.04
N THR A 312 -20.34 -7.75 -2.25
CA THR A 312 -19.60 -8.92 -2.71
C THR A 312 -18.85 -8.54 -3.97
N GLU A 313 -17.58 -8.84 -3.98
CA GLU A 313 -16.71 -8.71 -5.15
C GLU A 313 -16.17 -10.09 -5.53
N PHE A 314 -16.16 -10.38 -6.82
CA PHE A 314 -15.55 -11.57 -7.37
C PHE A 314 -14.62 -11.18 -8.50
N GLY A 315 -13.51 -11.89 -8.60
CA GLY A 315 -12.48 -11.58 -9.59
C GLY A 315 -11.74 -12.83 -10.06
N TYR A 316 -11.18 -12.71 -11.23
CA TYR A 316 -10.21 -13.65 -11.76
C TYR A 316 -9.00 -12.87 -12.26
N TYR A 317 -7.82 -13.28 -11.82
CA TYR A 317 -6.54 -12.75 -12.23
C TYR A 317 -5.72 -13.87 -12.86
N SER A 318 -5.06 -13.59 -13.97
CA SER A 318 -4.12 -14.49 -14.62
C SER A 318 -2.82 -13.75 -14.94
N ARG A 319 -1.72 -14.45 -14.78
CA ARG A 319 -0.37 -13.97 -15.05
C ARG A 319 0.42 -15.06 -15.75
N PHE A 320 1.14 -14.67 -16.78
CA PHE A 320 2.15 -15.45 -17.45
C PHE A 320 3.45 -14.62 -17.51
N ASN A 321 4.56 -15.22 -17.18
CA ASN A 321 5.88 -14.62 -17.39
C ASN A 321 6.93 -15.66 -17.74
N GLU A 322 7.75 -15.32 -18.72
CA GLU A 322 9.03 -15.97 -18.96
C GLU A 322 10.00 -15.63 -17.84
N ILE A 323 10.94 -16.53 -17.56
CA ILE A 323 11.94 -16.33 -16.49
C ILE A 323 13.22 -15.77 -17.09
N GLN A 324 13.52 -14.52 -16.76
CA GLN A 324 14.74 -13.90 -17.24
C GLN A 324 15.99 -14.47 -16.56
N GLY A 325 17.05 -14.66 -17.34
CA GLY A 325 18.36 -15.05 -16.82
C GLY A 325 19.13 -13.85 -16.22
N VAL A 326 19.95 -14.13 -15.22
CA VAL A 326 20.87 -13.17 -14.58
C VAL A 326 22.32 -13.50 -14.91
N LEU A 327 22.72 -14.76 -14.80
CA LEU A 327 24.08 -15.25 -15.06
C LEU A 327 24.20 -15.96 -16.39
N LYS A 328 23.12 -16.49 -16.89
CA LYS A 328 23.00 -17.22 -18.15
C LYS A 328 21.72 -16.81 -18.86
N ASN A 329 21.65 -17.00 -20.15
CA ASN A 329 20.46 -16.70 -20.94
C ASN A 329 19.45 -17.83 -20.79
N ILE A 330 18.38 -17.60 -20.03
CA ILE A 330 17.28 -18.54 -19.85
C ILE A 330 16.38 -18.44 -21.08
N GLN A 331 15.95 -19.57 -21.64
CA GLN A 331 15.24 -19.64 -22.93
C GLN A 331 13.92 -20.39 -22.93
N GLN A 332 13.61 -21.13 -21.87
CA GLN A 332 12.43 -22.01 -21.83
C GLN A 332 11.67 -21.96 -20.51
N ALA A 333 12.32 -21.54 -19.41
CA ALA A 333 11.67 -21.52 -18.13
C ALA A 333 10.57 -20.46 -18.07
N GLU A 334 9.39 -20.83 -17.63
CA GLU A 334 8.20 -19.97 -17.58
C GLU A 334 7.33 -20.24 -16.36
N ASN A 335 6.51 -19.26 -16.01
CA ASN A 335 5.54 -19.37 -14.93
C ASN A 335 4.15 -18.90 -15.38
N ASP A 336 3.13 -19.69 -15.09
CA ASP A 336 1.72 -19.38 -15.36
C ASP A 336 0.89 -19.51 -14.08
N ALA A 337 0.20 -18.46 -13.69
CA ALA A 337 -0.61 -18.42 -12.48
C ALA A 337 -2.02 -17.91 -12.75
N GLY A 338 -3.02 -18.60 -12.19
CA GLY A 338 -4.41 -18.19 -12.19
C GLY A 338 -4.95 -18.06 -10.77
N THR A 339 -5.58 -16.93 -10.45
CA THR A 339 -6.12 -16.63 -9.12
C THR A 339 -7.61 -16.30 -9.22
N PHE A 340 -8.44 -17.07 -8.53
CA PHE A 340 -9.84 -16.72 -8.27
C PHE A 340 -9.95 -16.00 -6.93
N MET A 341 -10.71 -14.89 -6.91
CA MET A 341 -10.90 -14.04 -5.73
C MET A 341 -12.37 -13.84 -5.42
N LEU A 342 -12.72 -13.92 -4.13
CA LEU A 342 -14.03 -13.58 -3.60
C LEU A 342 -13.85 -12.73 -2.36
N GLU A 343 -14.46 -11.55 -2.33
CA GLU A 343 -14.45 -10.65 -1.18
C GLU A 343 -15.87 -10.30 -0.75
N ASN A 344 -16.12 -10.25 0.56
CA ASN A 344 -17.36 -9.76 1.14
C ASN A 344 -17.07 -8.69 2.19
N LYS A 345 -17.79 -7.58 2.12
CA LYS A 345 -17.68 -6.49 3.08
C LYS A 345 -19.05 -6.15 3.64
N ILE A 346 -19.12 -6.02 4.95
CA ILE A 346 -20.32 -5.66 5.69
C ILE A 346 -20.00 -4.47 6.58
N LYS A 347 -20.82 -3.42 6.51
CA LYS A 347 -20.71 -2.25 7.38
C LYS A 347 -22.05 -1.99 8.06
N LYS A 348 -22.02 -1.66 9.35
CA LYS A 348 -23.17 -1.23 10.10
C LYS A 348 -22.77 -0.22 11.17
N ARG A 349 -23.24 0.99 11.02
CA ARG A 349 -23.19 2.00 12.08
C ARG A 349 -24.37 1.80 13.03
N GLY A 350 -24.14 2.00 14.32
CA GLY A 350 -25.16 1.77 15.31
C GLY A 350 -25.61 0.30 15.39
N PHE A 351 -24.65 -0.65 15.36
CA PHE A 351 -24.91 -2.09 15.48
C PHE A 351 -25.37 -2.44 16.90
N PHE A 352 -26.64 -2.81 17.06
CA PHE A 352 -27.34 -3.01 18.35
C PHE A 352 -27.36 -1.80 19.32
N SER A 353 -26.48 -0.81 19.13
CA SER A 353 -26.41 0.42 19.91
C SER A 353 -25.88 1.54 19.03
N GLU A 354 -26.45 2.75 19.16
CA GLU A 354 -26.00 3.94 18.40
C GLU A 354 -24.49 4.28 18.59
N LYS A 355 -23.88 3.70 19.61
CA LYS A 355 -22.47 3.90 19.96
C LYS A 355 -21.53 2.82 19.41
N LEU A 356 -22.07 1.75 18.82
CA LEU A 356 -21.27 0.60 18.37
C LEU A 356 -21.34 0.49 16.85
N ASP A 357 -20.22 0.59 16.19
CA ASP A 357 -20.10 0.35 14.76
C ASP A 357 -19.45 -1.03 14.50
N LEU A 358 -19.89 -1.68 13.44
CA LEU A 358 -19.35 -2.96 12.97
C LEU A 358 -18.81 -2.80 11.53
N GLU A 359 -17.61 -3.31 11.29
CA GLU A 359 -17.10 -3.60 9.95
C GLU A 359 -16.55 -5.02 9.92
N SER A 360 -17.02 -5.83 8.97
CA SER A 360 -16.48 -7.17 8.66
C SER A 360 -16.02 -7.18 7.21
N HIS A 361 -14.87 -7.79 6.95
CA HIS A 361 -14.29 -7.90 5.62
C HIS A 361 -13.65 -9.28 5.46
N PHE A 362 -14.24 -10.11 4.62
CA PHE A 362 -13.81 -11.46 4.27
C PHE A 362 -13.16 -11.48 2.90
N SER A 363 -12.08 -12.23 2.73
CA SER A 363 -11.51 -12.56 1.43
C SER A 363 -11.15 -14.03 1.32
N LEU A 364 -11.37 -14.59 0.14
CA LEU A 364 -10.94 -15.91 -0.28
C LEU A 364 -10.15 -15.76 -1.57
N GLN A 365 -8.98 -16.39 -1.62
CA GLN A 365 -8.17 -16.52 -2.82
C GLN A 365 -7.84 -17.99 -3.06
N TYR A 366 -8.05 -18.44 -4.28
CA TYR A 366 -7.63 -19.76 -4.74
C TYR A 366 -6.68 -19.56 -5.91
N VAL A 367 -5.44 -19.99 -5.75
CA VAL A 367 -4.36 -19.83 -6.73
C VAL A 367 -3.97 -21.21 -7.27
N LYS A 368 -3.82 -21.28 -8.58
CA LYS A 368 -3.12 -22.36 -9.27
C LYS A 368 -1.88 -21.76 -9.92
N ASN A 369 -0.72 -22.30 -9.60
CA ASN A 369 0.57 -21.81 -10.11
C ASN A 369 1.35 -22.98 -10.74
N ASN A 370 1.76 -22.79 -11.98
CA ASN A 370 2.55 -23.77 -12.74
C ASN A 370 3.90 -23.10 -13.10
N PHE A 371 4.98 -23.67 -12.63
CA PHE A 371 6.34 -23.30 -13.04
C PHE A 371 6.92 -24.46 -13.86
N THR A 372 7.42 -24.15 -15.05
CA THR A 372 7.99 -25.13 -15.96
C THR A 372 9.46 -24.79 -16.25
N ASP A 373 10.36 -25.75 -16.03
CA ASP A 373 11.79 -25.67 -16.33
C ASP A 373 12.29 -27.08 -16.70
N THR A 374 12.20 -27.42 -17.98
CA THR A 374 12.54 -28.76 -18.51
C THR A 374 13.60 -28.69 -19.60
N ALA A 375 14.30 -27.56 -19.78
CA ALA A 375 15.29 -27.36 -20.81
C ALA A 375 16.43 -28.36 -20.74
N SER A 376 16.73 -29.04 -21.85
CA SER A 376 17.86 -29.98 -21.94
C SER A 376 19.20 -29.31 -22.29
N VAL A 377 19.14 -28.04 -22.71
CA VAL A 377 20.27 -27.23 -23.14
C VAL A 377 20.19 -25.87 -22.48
N ASN A 378 21.30 -25.45 -21.92
CA ASN A 378 21.49 -24.09 -21.38
C ASN A 378 22.25 -23.21 -22.35
N TYR A 379 22.08 -21.89 -22.27
CA TYR A 379 22.78 -20.90 -23.09
C TYR A 379 23.46 -19.85 -22.20
N ASP A 380 24.64 -19.38 -22.65
CA ASP A 380 25.20 -18.16 -22.11
C ASP A 380 24.75 -16.93 -22.93
N PHE A 381 25.08 -15.73 -22.47
CA PHE A 381 24.75 -14.50 -23.20
C PHE A 381 25.59 -14.26 -24.47
N GLU A 382 26.60 -15.08 -24.74
CA GLU A 382 27.41 -15.08 -25.96
C GLU A 382 26.81 -16.00 -27.04
N GLY A 383 25.75 -16.76 -26.69
CA GLY A 383 25.06 -17.69 -27.57
C GLY A 383 25.66 -19.10 -27.60
N ASN A 384 26.63 -19.40 -26.73
CA ASN A 384 27.16 -20.76 -26.60
C ASN A 384 26.15 -21.62 -25.85
N SER A 385 25.99 -22.87 -26.32
CA SER A 385 25.09 -23.84 -25.71
C SER A 385 25.89 -24.98 -25.03
N TYR A 386 25.34 -25.48 -23.92
CA TYR A 386 25.88 -26.61 -23.20
C TYR A 386 24.76 -27.44 -22.60
N PRO A 387 24.92 -28.76 -22.45
CA PRO A 387 23.87 -29.61 -21.83
C PRO A 387 23.54 -29.18 -20.42
N SER A 388 22.29 -29.29 -20.04
CA SER A 388 21.85 -29.07 -18.64
C SER A 388 22.57 -30.04 -17.69
N PRO A 389 23.10 -29.57 -16.53
CA PRO A 389 23.99 -30.36 -15.66
C PRO A 389 23.42 -31.73 -15.26
N ASN A 390 22.12 -31.80 -15.04
CA ASN A 390 21.40 -33.03 -14.66
C ASN A 390 20.46 -33.55 -15.76
N GLY A 391 20.74 -33.20 -17.01
CA GLY A 391 19.98 -33.62 -18.19
C GLY A 391 18.79 -32.72 -18.53
N GLN A 392 18.21 -32.03 -17.57
CA GLN A 392 17.10 -31.10 -17.76
C GLN A 392 17.16 -29.98 -16.71
N GLY A 393 16.56 -28.83 -17.05
CA GLY A 393 16.51 -27.62 -16.22
C GLY A 393 17.59 -26.60 -16.57
N GLU A 394 17.21 -25.32 -16.55
CA GLU A 394 18.11 -24.19 -16.83
C GLU A 394 18.15 -23.14 -15.70
N THR A 395 17.16 -23.11 -14.82
CA THR A 395 17.15 -22.18 -13.67
C THR A 395 17.89 -22.73 -12.45
N GLY A 396 17.93 -24.06 -12.27
CA GLY A 396 18.55 -24.77 -11.16
C GLY A 396 19.19 -26.09 -11.58
N ASP A 397 19.41 -26.95 -10.60
CA ASP A 397 19.99 -28.29 -10.80
C ASP A 397 18.93 -29.40 -10.96
N VAL A 398 17.64 -29.06 -10.78
CA VAL A 398 16.51 -30.01 -10.86
C VAL A 398 15.51 -29.47 -11.88
N PRO A 399 15.02 -30.33 -12.81
CA PRO A 399 13.91 -29.95 -13.69
C PRO A 399 12.59 -29.85 -12.91
N HIS A 400 11.70 -28.96 -13.37
CA HIS A 400 10.45 -28.68 -12.71
C HIS A 400 9.29 -28.64 -13.71
N ASP A 401 8.13 -29.18 -13.29
CA ASP A 401 6.82 -29.01 -13.93
C ASP A 401 5.76 -29.04 -12.81
N THR A 402 5.57 -27.89 -12.17
CA THR A 402 4.76 -27.79 -10.95
C THR A 402 3.27 -27.64 -11.26
N ASP A 403 2.39 -28.17 -10.40
CA ASP A 403 0.94 -27.91 -10.32
C ASP A 403 0.58 -27.56 -8.87
N ASP A 404 1.00 -26.37 -8.45
CA ASP A 404 0.82 -25.90 -7.08
C ASP A 404 -0.55 -25.26 -6.88
N LYS A 405 -1.20 -25.59 -5.76
CA LYS A 405 -2.50 -25.05 -5.38
C LYS A 405 -2.41 -24.39 -4.00
N TYR A 406 -2.90 -23.16 -3.95
CA TYR A 406 -2.98 -22.40 -2.72
C TYR A 406 -4.42 -21.99 -2.43
N LEU A 407 -4.81 -22.10 -1.18
CA LEU A 407 -6.05 -21.53 -0.65
C LEU A 407 -5.69 -20.59 0.48
N ASP A 408 -6.16 -19.36 0.37
CA ASP A 408 -5.96 -18.31 1.37
C ASP A 408 -7.30 -17.69 1.77
N LEU A 409 -7.56 -17.63 3.07
CA LEU A 409 -8.79 -17.08 3.65
C LEU A 409 -8.40 -16.03 4.69
N ASN A 410 -8.95 -14.84 4.57
CA ASN A 410 -8.83 -13.79 5.58
C ASN A 410 -10.22 -13.32 6.01
N GLU A 411 -10.44 -13.15 7.31
CA GLU A 411 -11.62 -12.50 7.88
C GLU A 411 -11.17 -11.47 8.91
N ARG A 412 -11.48 -10.20 8.66
CA ARG A 412 -11.25 -9.11 9.59
C ARG A 412 -12.57 -8.59 10.13
N ILE A 413 -12.68 -8.52 11.45
CA ILE A 413 -13.83 -7.94 12.15
C ILE A 413 -13.36 -6.79 13.01
N ASN A 414 -14.02 -5.64 12.89
CA ASN A 414 -13.81 -4.45 13.71
C ASN A 414 -15.11 -4.06 14.42
N PHE A 415 -15.01 -3.78 15.71
CA PHE A 415 -16.02 -3.13 16.51
C PHE A 415 -15.46 -1.81 17.03
N ASP A 416 -16.13 -0.70 16.71
CA ASP A 416 -15.79 0.62 17.22
C ASP A 416 -16.86 1.07 18.21
N TYR A 417 -16.51 1.21 19.49
CA TYR A 417 -17.43 1.65 20.54
C TYR A 417 -17.11 3.08 20.98
N HIS A 418 -18.02 4.00 20.70
CA HIS A 418 -17.92 5.42 20.98
C HIS A 418 -18.47 5.73 22.37
N PHE A 419 -17.64 5.63 23.42
CA PHE A 419 -18.04 5.96 24.80
C PHE A 419 -18.55 7.39 24.90
N THR A 420 -17.74 8.34 24.40
CA THR A 420 -18.01 9.76 24.31
C THR A 420 -17.42 10.30 23.02
N PRO A 421 -17.70 11.55 22.60
CA PRO A 421 -17.05 12.16 21.44
C PRO A 421 -15.52 12.24 21.53
N ASN A 422 -14.96 12.04 22.72
CA ASN A 422 -13.51 12.12 22.96
C ASN A 422 -12.86 10.78 23.30
N HIS A 423 -13.61 9.72 23.49
CA HIS A 423 -13.07 8.40 23.86
C HIS A 423 -13.69 7.32 22.99
N ASN A 424 -12.85 6.62 22.28
CA ASN A 424 -13.22 5.50 21.43
C ASN A 424 -12.48 4.22 21.85
N LEU A 425 -13.15 3.07 21.78
CA LEU A 425 -12.58 1.76 22.00
C LEU A 425 -12.80 0.92 20.75
N ASN A 426 -11.72 0.53 20.09
CA ASN A 426 -11.75 -0.38 18.96
C ASN A 426 -11.32 -1.77 19.40
N PHE A 427 -12.15 -2.78 19.12
CA PHE A 427 -11.79 -4.18 19.17
C PHE A 427 -11.72 -4.71 17.74
N ASN A 428 -10.60 -5.33 17.40
CA ASN A 428 -10.42 -5.93 16.08
C ASN A 428 -9.86 -7.35 16.19
N THR A 429 -10.16 -8.16 15.18
CA THR A 429 -9.55 -9.46 15.00
C THR A 429 -9.38 -9.75 13.51
N LEU A 430 -8.24 -10.34 13.15
CA LEU A 430 -7.96 -10.92 11.84
C LEU A 430 -7.74 -12.40 12.03
N PHE A 431 -8.55 -13.19 11.36
CA PHE A 431 -8.35 -14.62 11.16
C PHE A 431 -7.72 -14.83 9.80
N HIS A 432 -6.66 -15.64 9.72
CA HIS A 432 -6.03 -16.03 8.48
C HIS A 432 -5.84 -17.55 8.45
N TYR A 433 -6.25 -18.17 7.35
CA TYR A 433 -6.01 -19.57 7.06
C TYR A 433 -5.36 -19.70 5.68
N ALA A 434 -4.21 -20.38 5.63
CA ALA A 434 -3.52 -20.69 4.38
C ALA A 434 -3.29 -22.20 4.26
N LYS A 435 -3.48 -22.72 3.05
CA LYS A 435 -3.17 -24.11 2.71
C LYS A 435 -2.43 -24.14 1.37
N ARG A 436 -1.34 -24.89 1.30
CA ARG A 436 -0.62 -25.20 0.07
C ARG A 436 -0.66 -26.70 -0.18
N GLN A 437 -0.86 -27.07 -1.43
CA GLN A 437 -0.75 -28.44 -1.93
C GLN A 437 0.18 -28.40 -3.15
N PRO A 438 1.49 -28.57 -2.96
CA PRO A 438 2.47 -28.60 -4.03
C PRO A 438 2.36 -29.94 -4.76
N LYS A 439 2.72 -29.93 -6.07
CA LYS A 439 2.86 -31.12 -6.88
C LYS A 439 3.89 -30.86 -7.97
N ASP A 440 4.89 -31.75 -8.07
CA ASP A 440 5.90 -31.75 -9.13
C ASP A 440 6.33 -33.18 -9.40
N ASP A 441 5.78 -33.78 -10.46
CA ASP A 441 6.03 -35.18 -10.79
C ASP A 441 7.44 -35.38 -11.36
N ILE A 442 7.97 -34.39 -12.14
CA ILE A 442 9.32 -34.48 -12.75
C ILE A 442 10.39 -34.32 -11.67
N ALA A 443 10.29 -33.32 -10.84
CA ALA A 443 11.23 -33.14 -9.73
C ALA A 443 11.18 -34.30 -8.73
N SER A 444 10.00 -34.87 -8.47
CA SER A 444 9.82 -36.05 -7.63
C SER A 444 10.53 -37.28 -8.18
N GLN A 445 10.42 -37.52 -9.49
CA GLN A 445 11.13 -38.60 -10.17
C GLN A 445 12.65 -38.41 -10.11
N HIS A 446 13.12 -37.17 -10.34
CA HIS A 446 14.54 -36.83 -10.29
C HIS A 446 15.11 -36.97 -8.87
N ALA A 447 14.37 -36.55 -7.86
CA ALA A 447 14.77 -36.63 -6.45
C ALA A 447 14.66 -38.05 -5.85
N GLY A 448 13.90 -38.94 -6.49
CA GLY A 448 13.63 -40.30 -6.00
C GLY A 448 12.62 -40.38 -4.85
N PHE A 449 11.88 -39.30 -4.57
CA PHE A 449 10.78 -39.27 -3.60
C PHE A 449 9.69 -38.26 -4.03
N THR A 450 8.48 -38.42 -3.47
CA THR A 450 7.36 -37.52 -3.81
C THR A 450 7.53 -36.14 -3.16
N ILE A 451 7.73 -35.11 -3.95
CA ILE A 451 7.72 -33.71 -3.52
C ILE A 451 6.25 -33.31 -3.29
N GLY A 452 5.96 -32.73 -2.13
CA GLY A 452 4.62 -32.30 -1.79
C GLY A 452 3.66 -33.43 -1.41
N GLY A 453 4.17 -34.56 -0.91
CA GLY A 453 3.36 -35.69 -0.44
C GLY A 453 2.35 -35.33 0.65
N TYR A 454 2.60 -34.23 1.40
CA TYR A 454 1.73 -33.74 2.46
C TYR A 454 1.37 -32.25 2.26
N PRO A 455 0.06 -31.90 2.25
CA PRO A 455 -0.33 -30.52 2.21
C PRO A 455 0.10 -29.79 3.50
N SER A 456 0.66 -28.61 3.34
CA SER A 456 0.99 -27.70 4.44
C SER A 456 -0.18 -26.77 4.73
N ASN A 457 -0.44 -26.46 5.99
CA ASN A 457 -1.47 -25.51 6.38
C ASN A 457 -1.06 -24.66 7.57
N MET A 458 -1.64 -23.47 7.65
CA MET A 458 -1.43 -22.49 8.70
C MET A 458 -2.74 -21.84 9.09
N THR A 459 -2.91 -21.61 10.39
CA THR A 459 -3.99 -20.78 10.93
C THR A 459 -3.39 -19.75 11.85
N SER A 460 -3.74 -18.48 11.68
CA SER A 460 -3.34 -17.43 12.62
C SER A 460 -4.52 -16.57 13.04
N PHE A 461 -4.41 -16.02 14.25
CA PHE A 461 -5.30 -15.02 14.82
C PHE A 461 -4.48 -13.86 15.33
N ILE A 462 -4.89 -12.65 14.97
CA ILE A 462 -4.35 -11.42 15.52
C ILE A 462 -5.52 -10.61 16.04
N SER A 463 -5.59 -10.43 17.37
CA SER A 463 -6.65 -9.69 18.01
C SER A 463 -6.08 -8.49 18.75
N GLY A 464 -6.73 -7.33 18.64
CA GLY A 464 -6.30 -6.09 19.24
C GLY A 464 -7.43 -5.34 19.95
N LEU A 465 -7.07 -4.68 21.03
CA LEU A 465 -7.92 -3.73 21.74
C LEU A 465 -7.21 -2.39 21.80
N THR A 466 -7.83 -1.35 21.25
CA THR A 466 -7.26 0.00 21.16
C THR A 466 -8.18 1.00 21.85
N TRP A 467 -7.62 1.76 22.75
CA TRP A 467 -8.28 2.93 23.33
C TRP A 467 -7.67 4.20 22.73
N GLU A 468 -8.52 5.03 22.12
CA GLU A 468 -8.18 6.37 21.64
C GLU A 468 -8.83 7.41 22.52
N ALA A 469 -8.06 8.38 22.98
CA ALA A 469 -8.50 9.47 23.84
C ALA A 469 -8.07 10.82 23.30
N ASN A 470 -9.04 11.74 23.20
CA ASN A 470 -8.86 13.11 22.74
C ASN A 470 -8.98 14.07 23.92
N PHE A 471 -7.94 14.89 24.17
CA PHE A 471 -7.88 15.86 25.22
C PHE A 471 -7.68 17.28 24.66
N PHE A 472 -8.03 18.30 25.45
CA PHE A 472 -7.83 19.72 25.13
C PHE A 472 -8.39 20.10 23.74
N ASN A 473 -9.65 19.73 23.46
CA ASN A 473 -10.30 19.94 22.16
C ASN A 473 -9.50 19.34 20.98
N LYS A 474 -9.07 18.07 21.12
CA LYS A 474 -8.29 17.31 20.15
C LYS A 474 -6.85 17.85 19.87
N ARG A 475 -6.35 18.76 20.73
CA ARG A 475 -4.93 19.18 20.66
C ARG A 475 -3.99 18.04 21.06
N LEU A 476 -4.40 17.21 22.04
CA LEU A 476 -3.69 16.00 22.43
C LEU A 476 -4.54 14.79 22.06
N ILE A 477 -3.97 13.90 21.28
CA ILE A 477 -4.55 12.59 20.96
C ILE A 477 -3.59 11.53 21.50
N ASN A 478 -4.14 10.61 22.28
CA ASN A 478 -3.40 9.46 22.79
C ASN A 478 -4.07 8.17 22.28
N MET A 479 -3.27 7.22 21.84
CA MET A 479 -3.70 5.91 21.38
C MET A 479 -2.89 4.83 22.12
N LEU A 480 -3.57 3.99 22.89
CA LEU A 480 -3.00 2.83 23.57
C LEU A 480 -3.63 1.56 23.00
N SER A 481 -2.81 0.61 22.58
CA SER A 481 -3.28 -0.64 22.01
C SER A 481 -2.54 -1.84 22.58
N ALA A 482 -3.28 -2.93 22.84
CA ALA A 482 -2.73 -4.24 23.18
C ALA A 482 -3.14 -5.24 22.09
N LYS A 483 -2.21 -6.11 21.68
CA LYS A 483 -2.43 -7.13 20.65
C LYS A 483 -1.99 -8.51 21.12
N VAL A 484 -2.72 -9.53 20.69
CA VAL A 484 -2.37 -10.95 20.85
C VAL A 484 -2.18 -11.56 19.47
N PHE A 485 -1.12 -12.30 19.30
CA PHE A 485 -0.77 -13.00 18.06
C PHE A 485 -0.71 -14.48 18.34
N HIS A 486 -1.43 -15.28 17.58
CA HIS A 486 -1.43 -16.74 17.68
C HIS A 486 -1.22 -17.37 16.31
N LEU A 487 -0.32 -18.35 16.26
CA LEU A 487 0.00 -19.15 15.09
C LEU A 487 -0.14 -20.63 15.43
N ASN A 488 -0.74 -21.39 14.53
CA ASN A 488 -0.72 -22.84 14.51
C ASN A 488 -0.53 -23.31 13.07
N SER A 489 0.55 -24.06 12.81
CA SER A 489 0.85 -24.59 11.50
C SER A 489 1.18 -26.08 11.53
N LYS A 490 0.83 -26.77 10.46
CA LYS A 490 1.24 -28.17 10.18
C LYS A 490 1.96 -28.17 8.85
N ILE A 491 3.18 -28.62 8.81
CA ILE A 491 4.11 -28.46 7.69
C ILE A 491 4.79 -29.79 7.44
N GLU A 492 5.01 -30.12 6.18
CA GLU A 492 5.82 -31.27 5.80
C GLU A 492 7.26 -31.07 6.28
N ASP A 493 7.81 -32.05 6.97
CA ASP A 493 9.18 -32.03 7.48
C ASP A 493 10.09 -32.81 6.52
N LEU A 494 10.78 -32.10 5.66
CA LEU A 494 11.69 -32.69 4.68
C LEU A 494 13.02 -33.15 5.29
N THR A 495 13.33 -32.86 6.55
CA THR A 495 14.53 -33.40 7.20
C THR A 495 14.45 -34.91 7.36
N SER A 496 13.27 -35.49 7.35
CA SER A 496 13.06 -36.94 7.32
C SER A 496 13.62 -37.58 6.06
N TYR A 497 13.58 -36.92 4.90
CA TYR A 497 14.16 -37.43 3.66
C TYR A 497 15.69 -37.50 3.70
N GLU A 498 16.33 -36.51 4.32
CA GLU A 498 17.80 -36.53 4.52
C GLU A 498 18.23 -37.70 5.41
N MET A 499 17.34 -38.15 6.30
CA MET A 499 17.56 -39.28 7.21
C MET A 499 17.04 -40.61 6.63
N MET A 500 16.55 -40.64 5.38
CA MET A 500 15.91 -41.80 4.76
C MET A 500 14.68 -42.33 5.56
N GLU A 501 14.02 -41.45 6.31
CA GLU A 501 12.78 -41.73 7.02
C GLU A 501 11.56 -41.36 6.19
N PRO A 502 10.38 -42.01 6.41
CA PRO A 502 9.14 -41.58 5.76
C PRO A 502 8.81 -40.11 6.07
N PRO A 503 8.22 -39.36 5.13
CA PRO A 503 7.81 -37.98 5.35
C PRO A 503 6.93 -37.86 6.60
N LYS A 504 7.17 -36.83 7.40
CA LYS A 504 6.43 -36.53 8.63
C LYS A 504 5.85 -35.13 8.55
N GLN A 505 4.74 -34.92 9.25
CA GLN A 505 4.25 -33.57 9.48
C GLN A 505 4.72 -33.07 10.85
N LYS A 506 5.23 -31.87 10.88
CA LYS A 506 5.61 -31.16 12.12
C LYS A 506 4.63 -30.04 12.41
N GLN A 507 4.21 -29.94 13.65
CA GLN A 507 3.35 -28.87 14.12
C GLN A 507 4.19 -27.77 14.79
N ASN A 508 3.89 -26.52 14.46
CA ASN A 508 4.44 -25.33 15.12
C ASN A 508 3.31 -24.49 15.72
N LYS A 509 3.47 -24.07 16.97
CA LYS A 509 2.54 -23.19 17.66
C LYS A 509 3.31 -22.06 18.35
N ALA A 510 2.79 -20.86 18.21
CA ALA A 510 3.34 -19.69 18.89
C ALA A 510 2.21 -18.77 19.36
N THR A 511 2.42 -18.16 20.54
CA THR A 511 1.54 -17.10 21.05
C THR A 511 2.42 -15.98 21.58
N GLU A 512 2.19 -14.76 21.12
CA GLU A 512 2.96 -13.59 21.50
C GLU A 512 2.04 -12.41 21.82
N PHE A 513 2.56 -11.43 22.57
CA PHE A 513 1.84 -10.23 22.95
C PHE A 513 2.58 -8.99 22.44
N GLY A 514 1.85 -8.06 21.87
CA GLY A 514 2.37 -6.77 21.43
C GLY A 514 1.58 -5.62 22.03
N TRP A 515 2.15 -4.43 22.05
CA TRP A 515 1.46 -3.23 22.47
C TRP A 515 2.03 -1.98 21.79
N ILE A 516 1.19 -0.96 21.70
CA ILE A 516 1.47 0.30 21.02
C ILE A 516 1.03 1.43 21.94
N GLU A 517 1.87 2.43 22.07
CA GLU A 517 1.55 3.74 22.62
C GLU A 517 1.91 4.80 21.59
N ALA A 518 0.95 5.65 21.20
CA ALA A 518 1.21 6.73 20.26
C ALA A 518 0.51 8.02 20.72
N ILE A 519 1.24 9.11 20.67
CA ILE A 519 0.82 10.42 21.14
C ILE A 519 1.04 11.46 20.04
N LYS A 520 0.04 12.31 19.82
CA LYS A 520 0.15 13.49 18.98
C LYS A 520 -0.26 14.71 19.79
N TYR A 521 0.57 15.76 19.77
CA TYR A 521 0.30 17.02 20.44
C TYR A 521 0.41 18.21 19.49
N GLU A 522 -0.67 18.99 19.35
CA GLU A 522 -0.67 20.24 18.61
C GLU A 522 -0.16 21.38 19.52
N VAL A 523 1.13 21.73 19.33
CA VAL A 523 1.81 22.76 20.14
C VAL A 523 1.21 24.13 19.89
N ILE A 524 1.12 24.51 18.63
CA ILE A 524 0.42 25.69 18.12
C ILE A 524 -0.41 25.26 16.89
N PRO A 525 -1.40 26.01 16.44
CA PRO A 525 -2.20 25.65 15.27
C PRO A 525 -1.35 25.27 14.05
N HIS A 526 -1.62 24.08 13.48
CA HIS A 526 -0.91 23.51 12.33
C HIS A 526 0.51 23.01 12.60
N VAL A 527 0.95 22.92 13.86
CA VAL A 527 2.26 22.39 14.24
C VAL A 527 2.07 21.26 15.24
N HIS A 528 2.46 20.06 14.83
CA HIS A 528 2.22 18.84 15.60
C HIS A 528 3.53 18.14 15.95
N LEU A 529 3.66 17.71 17.19
CA LEU A 529 4.65 16.75 17.63
C LEU A 529 4.00 15.38 17.74
N LYS A 530 4.70 14.37 17.29
CA LYS A 530 4.28 12.96 17.37
C LYS A 530 5.37 12.15 18.05
N ALA A 531 4.98 11.23 18.90
CA ALA A 531 5.89 10.26 19.49
C ALA A 531 5.17 8.92 19.63
N SER A 532 5.89 7.83 19.42
CA SER A 532 5.30 6.51 19.53
C SER A 532 6.31 5.44 19.92
N TYR A 533 5.81 4.41 20.58
CA TYR A 533 6.52 3.20 20.89
C TYR A 533 5.67 1.98 20.57
N GLN A 534 6.28 0.94 20.01
CA GLN A 534 5.63 -0.33 19.75
C GLN A 534 6.55 -1.50 20.14
N ARG A 535 6.02 -2.48 20.84
CA ARG A 535 6.53 -3.84 20.81
C ARG A 535 5.80 -4.58 19.69
N ALA A 536 6.43 -4.65 18.53
CA ALA A 536 5.90 -5.28 17.33
C ALA A 536 6.22 -6.78 17.32
N ILE A 537 5.27 -7.56 16.79
CA ILE A 537 5.42 -9.00 16.54
C ILE A 537 5.09 -9.23 15.07
N ARG A 538 5.86 -10.11 14.41
CA ARG A 538 5.52 -10.65 13.09
C ARG A 538 5.50 -12.16 13.13
N LEU A 539 4.40 -12.74 12.74
CA LEU A 539 4.27 -14.19 12.58
C LEU A 539 5.00 -14.62 11.29
N PRO A 540 5.62 -15.82 11.26
CA PRO A 540 6.05 -16.39 9.99
C PRO A 540 4.87 -16.53 9.02
N ASN A 541 5.08 -16.19 7.76
CA ASN A 541 4.04 -16.28 6.73
C ASN A 541 4.02 -17.65 6.02
N PRO A 542 3.00 -17.93 5.18
CA PRO A 542 2.91 -19.20 4.45
C PRO A 542 4.14 -19.50 3.58
N GLN A 543 4.70 -18.52 2.87
CA GLN A 543 5.88 -18.72 2.02
C GLN A 543 7.12 -19.13 2.83
N GLU A 544 7.36 -18.48 3.95
CA GLU A 544 8.47 -18.81 4.83
C GLU A 544 8.32 -20.20 5.48
N LEU A 545 7.07 -20.56 5.82
CA LEU A 545 6.76 -21.85 6.44
C LEU A 545 6.72 -23.00 5.44
N PHE A 546 6.12 -22.79 4.26
CA PHE A 546 5.86 -23.88 3.30
C PHE A 546 6.96 -24.03 2.25
N GLY A 547 7.84 -23.00 2.09
CA GLY A 547 8.78 -22.92 0.98
C GLY A 547 8.09 -22.70 -0.36
N ASP A 548 8.84 -22.80 -1.46
CA ASP A 548 8.31 -22.68 -2.82
C ASP A 548 8.11 -24.04 -3.52
N GLY A 549 8.58 -25.14 -2.91
CA GLY A 549 8.56 -26.49 -3.48
C GLY A 549 9.57 -26.72 -4.60
N ILE A 550 10.37 -25.69 -4.93
CA ILE A 550 11.35 -25.71 -6.02
C ILE A 550 12.76 -25.70 -5.45
N SER A 551 13.13 -24.60 -4.81
CA SER A 551 14.47 -24.33 -4.29
C SER A 551 14.50 -24.01 -2.80
N ILE A 552 13.33 -23.67 -2.22
CA ILE A 552 13.19 -23.29 -0.82
C ILE A 552 12.39 -24.36 -0.09
N PHE A 553 13.03 -24.98 0.88
CA PHE A 553 12.42 -26.03 1.70
C PHE A 553 11.51 -25.48 2.81
N PRO A 554 10.47 -26.24 3.21
CA PRO A 554 9.61 -25.88 4.33
C PRO A 554 10.40 -25.69 5.63
N ALA A 555 10.01 -24.69 6.42
CA ALA A 555 10.69 -24.30 7.67
C ALA A 555 9.76 -24.44 8.88
N ALA A 556 9.63 -25.67 9.38
CA ALA A 556 8.66 -26.03 10.43
C ALA A 556 9.02 -25.52 11.85
N SER A 557 10.18 -24.91 12.07
CA SER A 557 10.66 -24.47 13.40
C SER A 557 10.77 -22.96 13.56
N LEU A 558 10.22 -22.18 12.64
CA LEU A 558 10.29 -20.72 12.69
C LEU A 558 9.55 -20.16 13.92
N ARG A 559 10.18 -19.19 14.56
CA ARG A 559 9.62 -18.40 15.64
C ARG A 559 9.16 -17.04 15.12
N PRO A 560 8.16 -16.41 15.76
CA PRO A 560 7.79 -15.02 15.45
C PRO A 560 8.97 -14.06 15.64
N GLU A 561 9.13 -13.12 14.71
CA GLU A 561 10.06 -12.00 14.85
C GLU A 561 9.51 -10.97 15.82
N LYS A 562 10.40 -10.28 16.53
CA LYS A 562 10.05 -9.27 17.54
C LYS A 562 10.84 -7.99 17.30
N SER A 563 10.20 -6.85 17.51
CA SER A 563 10.88 -5.57 17.40
C SER A 563 10.41 -4.58 18.46
N HIS A 564 11.34 -3.76 18.93
CA HIS A 564 11.06 -2.55 19.70
C HIS A 564 11.27 -1.34 18.81
N ASN A 565 10.18 -0.65 18.51
CA ASN A 565 10.15 0.49 17.58
C ASN A 565 9.85 1.78 18.32
N PHE A 566 10.71 2.79 18.19
CA PHE A 566 10.53 4.14 18.71
C PHE A 566 10.53 5.11 17.55
N ASN A 567 9.56 6.03 17.53
CA ASN A 567 9.50 7.11 16.56
C ASN A 567 9.23 8.43 17.28
N ALA A 568 9.85 9.50 16.77
CA ALA A 568 9.55 10.87 17.15
C ALA A 568 9.52 11.74 15.90
N GLY A 569 8.46 12.52 15.73
CA GLY A 569 8.22 13.27 14.51
C GLY A 569 7.65 14.67 14.77
N PHE A 570 7.78 15.49 13.75
CA PHE A 570 7.31 16.87 13.72
C PHE A 570 6.62 17.15 12.38
N LEU A 571 5.43 17.73 12.41
CA LEU A 571 4.63 18.04 11.24
C LEU A 571 4.18 19.51 11.27
N ILE A 572 4.40 20.22 10.17
CA ILE A 572 3.79 21.52 9.86
C ILE A 572 2.94 21.36 8.59
N ASP A 573 1.70 21.81 8.60
CA ASP A 573 0.86 21.92 7.39
C ASP A 573 0.09 23.25 7.45
N LYS A 574 0.59 24.26 6.74
CA LYS A 574 0.07 25.61 6.85
C LYS A 574 -0.15 26.26 5.48
N ASN A 575 -1.35 26.79 5.30
CA ASN A 575 -1.70 27.62 4.15
C ASN A 575 -1.24 29.06 4.34
N ASN A 576 -0.94 29.75 3.23
CA ASN A 576 -0.51 31.16 3.19
C ASN A 576 0.65 31.46 4.14
N PHE A 577 1.72 30.68 4.02
CA PHE A 577 2.91 30.80 4.86
C PHE A 577 4.10 31.32 4.07
N LEU A 578 4.76 32.38 4.55
CA LEU A 578 5.93 33.03 3.93
C LEU A 578 5.71 33.43 2.45
N GLY A 579 4.50 33.85 2.08
CA GLY A 579 4.16 34.21 0.70
C GLY A 579 3.85 33.04 -0.24
N MET A 580 4.03 31.80 0.22
CA MET A 580 3.67 30.57 -0.48
C MET A 580 2.23 30.16 -0.15
N LYS A 581 1.55 29.54 -1.09
CA LYS A 581 0.14 29.16 -0.94
C LYS A 581 -0.09 28.08 0.10
N ARG A 582 0.80 27.09 0.16
CA ARG A 582 0.81 26.03 1.19
C ARG A 582 2.24 25.56 1.40
N VAL A 583 2.60 25.32 2.63
CA VAL A 583 3.85 24.66 3.02
C VAL A 583 3.52 23.51 3.94
N GLN A 584 3.99 22.34 3.55
CA GLN A 584 3.93 21.13 4.34
C GLN A 584 5.35 20.63 4.57
N PHE A 585 5.72 20.49 5.83
CA PHE A 585 7.01 19.94 6.23
C PHE A 585 6.78 18.85 7.27
N GLU A 586 7.37 17.69 7.05
CA GLU A 586 7.34 16.56 7.99
C GLU A 586 8.74 16.00 8.15
N THR A 587 9.11 15.70 9.39
CA THR A 587 10.36 14.97 9.68
C THR A 587 10.13 14.00 10.82
N SER A 588 10.81 12.87 10.79
CA SER A 588 10.80 11.90 11.87
C SER A 588 12.17 11.25 12.05
N ALA A 589 12.47 10.89 13.30
CA ALA A 589 13.58 10.05 13.67
C ALA A 589 13.03 8.73 14.23
N TYR A 590 13.70 7.62 13.90
CA TYR A 590 13.27 6.31 14.34
C TYR A 590 14.45 5.46 14.82
N TYR A 591 14.14 4.60 15.79
CA TYR A 591 15.03 3.59 16.32
C TYR A 591 14.29 2.26 16.42
N MET A 592 14.88 1.19 15.88
CA MET A 592 14.28 -0.14 15.93
C MET A 592 15.34 -1.18 16.32
N GLN A 593 14.92 -2.15 17.14
CA GLN A 593 15.73 -3.31 17.47
C GLN A 593 14.94 -4.58 17.17
N VAL A 594 15.33 -5.30 16.13
CA VAL A 594 14.69 -6.54 15.68
C VAL A 594 15.46 -7.74 16.22
N THR A 595 14.73 -8.72 16.72
CA THR A 595 15.27 -10.00 17.21
C THR A 595 14.53 -11.17 16.58
N ASP A 596 15.17 -12.34 16.54
CA ASP A 596 14.66 -13.54 15.86
C ASP A 596 14.31 -13.32 14.39
N MET A 597 15.05 -12.42 13.71
CA MET A 597 14.78 -12.07 12.32
C MET A 597 14.92 -13.29 11.41
N ILE A 598 13.88 -13.55 10.62
CA ILE A 598 13.82 -14.68 9.68
C ILE A 598 14.58 -14.32 8.42
N LYS A 599 15.47 -15.21 8.01
CA LYS A 599 16.31 -15.04 6.81
C LYS A 599 16.32 -16.32 5.99
N LEU A 600 16.31 -16.14 4.67
CA LEU A 600 16.59 -17.23 3.73
C LEU A 600 18.09 -17.51 3.75
N MET A 601 18.47 -18.74 4.05
CA MET A 601 19.85 -19.19 4.05
C MET A 601 20.04 -20.39 3.16
N GLN A 602 21.14 -20.40 2.38
CA GLN A 602 21.55 -21.55 1.62
C GLN A 602 21.98 -22.66 2.56
N GLN A 603 21.43 -23.85 2.38
CA GLN A 603 21.83 -25.09 3.00
C GLN A 603 22.57 -25.97 1.97
N TYR A 604 23.03 -27.16 2.35
CA TYR A 604 23.90 -27.97 1.49
C TYR A 604 23.35 -28.24 0.07
N ARG A 605 22.03 -28.48 -0.08
CA ARG A 605 21.38 -28.75 -1.39
C ARG A 605 20.15 -27.91 -1.64
N SER A 606 19.78 -27.03 -0.72
CA SER A 606 18.54 -26.26 -0.76
C SER A 606 18.73 -24.92 -0.06
N ALA A 607 17.75 -24.05 -0.14
CA ALA A 607 17.62 -22.90 0.71
C ALA A 607 16.50 -23.14 1.75
N GLY A 608 16.55 -22.48 2.88
CA GLY A 608 15.51 -22.57 3.90
C GLY A 608 15.49 -21.32 4.78
N TYR A 609 14.33 -21.03 5.34
CA TYR A 609 14.18 -19.91 6.26
C TYR A 609 14.56 -20.30 7.67
N VAL A 610 15.33 -19.45 8.35
CA VAL A 610 15.77 -19.64 9.74
C VAL A 610 15.73 -18.32 10.51
N ASN A 611 15.56 -18.37 11.82
CA ASN A 611 15.71 -17.20 12.70
C ASN A 611 17.21 -17.01 13.00
N ALA A 612 17.88 -16.16 12.24
CA ALA A 612 19.35 -16.09 12.25
C ALA A 612 19.93 -14.70 12.54
N GLU A 613 19.11 -13.65 12.65
CA GLU A 613 19.65 -12.29 12.74
C GLU A 613 19.07 -11.49 13.92
N LYS A 614 19.86 -10.55 14.41
CA LYS A 614 19.46 -9.48 15.31
C LYS A 614 19.95 -8.16 14.72
N VAL A 615 19.02 -7.24 14.47
CA VAL A 615 19.29 -6.02 13.69
C VAL A 615 18.97 -4.78 14.50
N GLU A 616 19.85 -3.78 14.44
CA GLU A 616 19.63 -2.43 14.93
C GLU A 616 19.47 -1.48 13.76
N ILE A 617 18.41 -0.67 13.81
CA ILE A 617 18.08 0.32 12.78
C ILE A 617 17.95 1.69 13.44
N LYS A 618 18.64 2.68 12.85
CA LYS A 618 18.55 4.08 13.22
C LYS A 618 18.39 4.92 11.97
N GLY A 619 17.45 5.83 11.96
CA GLY A 619 17.26 6.71 10.80
C GLY A 619 16.58 8.00 11.11
N ILE A 620 16.75 8.91 10.18
CA ILE A 620 16.04 10.19 10.10
C ILE A 620 15.52 10.37 8.68
N GLU A 621 14.34 10.91 8.58
CA GLU A 621 13.71 11.23 7.32
C GLU A 621 13.06 12.61 7.36
N GLY A 622 12.92 13.23 6.19
CA GLY A 622 12.24 14.51 6.05
C GLY A 622 11.58 14.65 4.69
N GLU A 623 10.44 15.33 4.67
CA GLU A 623 9.68 15.64 3.46
C GLU A 623 9.25 17.11 3.48
N LEU A 624 9.40 17.79 2.35
CA LEU A 624 8.93 19.14 2.12
C LEU A 624 8.06 19.17 0.86
N LYS A 625 6.85 19.69 0.97
CA LYS A 625 5.92 19.94 -0.15
C LYS A 625 5.48 21.40 -0.10
N VAL A 626 5.57 22.09 -1.22
CA VAL A 626 5.29 23.53 -1.30
C VAL A 626 4.48 23.86 -2.55
N ASP A 627 3.29 24.39 -2.34
CA ASP A 627 2.58 25.14 -3.39
C ASP A 627 3.16 26.56 -3.41
N VAL A 628 4.18 26.78 -4.25
CA VAL A 628 4.88 28.07 -4.36
C VAL A 628 3.91 29.14 -4.87
N THR A 629 3.15 28.78 -5.92
CA THR A 629 2.07 29.58 -6.50
C THR A 629 0.86 28.68 -6.73
N PRO A 630 -0.30 29.21 -7.17
CA PRO A 630 -1.43 28.38 -7.59
C PRO A 630 -1.15 27.46 -8.79
N THR A 631 0.00 27.61 -9.44
CA THR A 631 0.37 26.88 -10.68
C THR A 631 1.70 26.16 -10.59
N VAL A 632 2.47 26.38 -9.52
CA VAL A 632 3.80 25.77 -9.34
C VAL A 632 3.85 25.06 -7.99
N TYR A 633 4.11 23.77 -8.05
CA TYR A 633 4.32 22.89 -6.92
C TYR A 633 5.73 22.31 -6.96
N VAL A 634 6.39 22.24 -5.82
CA VAL A 634 7.70 21.60 -5.66
C VAL A 634 7.67 20.67 -4.46
N TYR A 635 8.41 19.58 -4.53
CA TYR A 635 8.55 18.64 -3.43
C TYR A 635 9.98 18.11 -3.34
N GLY A 636 10.33 17.67 -2.15
CA GLY A 636 11.57 16.93 -1.91
C GLY A 636 11.48 16.13 -0.64
N ASN A 637 12.11 14.96 -0.64
CA ASN A 637 12.25 14.13 0.55
C ASN A 637 13.65 13.54 0.63
N VAL A 638 14.05 13.18 1.82
CA VAL A 638 15.35 12.56 2.10
C VAL A 638 15.20 11.51 3.18
N THR A 639 15.90 10.40 3.01
CA THR A 639 16.01 9.34 4.02
C THR A 639 17.48 9.01 4.23
N CYS A 640 17.90 9.01 5.50
CA CYS A 640 19.22 8.62 5.95
C CYS A 640 19.07 7.59 7.06
N GLN A 641 19.62 6.39 6.87
CA GLN A 641 19.45 5.29 7.80
C GLN A 641 20.74 4.47 7.96
N ASN A 642 20.84 3.79 9.09
CA ASN A 642 21.94 2.90 9.41
C ASN A 642 21.35 1.58 9.95
N VAL A 643 21.51 0.51 9.20
CA VAL A 643 20.99 -0.83 9.52
C VAL A 643 22.15 -1.75 9.73
N LYS A 644 22.30 -2.32 10.92
CA LYS A 644 23.45 -3.14 11.32
C LYS A 644 23.03 -4.45 11.93
N ASP A 645 23.80 -5.49 11.62
CA ASP A 645 23.78 -6.74 12.39
C ASP A 645 24.40 -6.52 13.77
N VAL A 646 23.65 -6.84 14.82
CA VAL A 646 24.08 -6.75 16.22
C VAL A 646 24.02 -8.10 16.95
N LEU A 647 23.97 -9.19 16.19
CA LEU A 647 24.04 -10.56 16.72
C LEU A 647 25.50 -10.90 17.05
N LYS A 648 25.84 -11.05 18.30
CA LYS A 648 27.23 -11.24 18.76
C LYS A 648 27.82 -12.62 18.45
N TYR A 649 26.98 -13.65 18.51
CA TYR A 649 27.38 -15.04 18.32
C TYR A 649 26.50 -15.74 17.32
N VAL A 650 27.04 -16.67 16.57
CA VAL A 650 26.27 -17.53 15.64
C VAL A 650 25.21 -18.31 16.47
N PRO A 651 23.95 -18.39 15.98
CA PRO A 651 22.88 -19.07 16.68
C PRO A 651 23.27 -20.51 17.08
N GLY A 652 23.06 -20.86 18.36
CA GLY A 652 23.39 -22.18 18.89
C GLY A 652 24.88 -22.45 19.11
N SER A 653 25.74 -21.44 18.97
CA SER A 653 27.21 -21.57 19.13
C SER A 653 27.79 -20.45 19.99
N SER A 654 28.96 -20.67 20.57
CA SER A 654 29.81 -19.63 21.18
C SER A 654 30.75 -18.95 20.18
N THR A 655 30.68 -19.30 18.89
CA THR A 655 31.50 -18.72 17.82
C THR A 655 31.06 -17.25 17.57
N PRO A 656 32.01 -16.30 17.61
CA PRO A 656 31.70 -14.91 17.29
C PRO A 656 31.09 -14.79 15.88
N ASN A 657 30.03 -14.00 15.76
CA ASN A 657 29.41 -13.74 14.46
C ASN A 657 30.32 -12.81 13.64
N PRO A 658 30.82 -13.23 12.47
CA PRO A 658 31.74 -12.44 11.67
C PRO A 658 31.10 -11.15 11.09
N THR A 659 29.76 -11.09 10.99
CA THR A 659 29.02 -9.91 10.49
C THR A 659 28.63 -8.92 11.58
N TYR A 660 29.00 -9.19 12.85
CA TYR A 660 28.67 -8.32 13.98
C TYR A 660 29.16 -6.87 13.76
N GLY A 661 28.25 -5.91 13.84
CA GLY A 661 28.52 -4.48 13.64
C GLY A 661 28.56 -4.03 12.19
N MET A 662 28.48 -4.94 11.22
CA MET A 662 28.45 -4.60 9.78
C MET A 662 27.08 -4.09 9.35
N LYS A 663 27.05 -3.27 8.30
CA LYS A 663 25.81 -2.84 7.63
C LYS A 663 25.18 -4.02 6.90
N LEU A 664 23.85 -4.13 6.98
CA LEU A 664 23.11 -5.13 6.21
C LEU A 664 23.27 -4.88 4.70
N PRO A 665 23.51 -5.95 3.92
CA PRO A 665 23.48 -5.86 2.47
C PRO A 665 22.07 -5.58 1.92
N ASN A 666 22.02 -5.07 0.69
CA ASN A 666 20.79 -4.78 -0.06
C ASN A 666 19.84 -3.78 0.62
N ILE A 667 20.35 -2.94 1.52
CA ILE A 667 19.59 -1.87 2.16
C ILE A 667 20.25 -0.53 1.87
N PRO A 668 19.63 0.34 1.06
CA PRO A 668 20.12 1.69 0.81
C PRO A 668 20.12 2.51 2.10
N TYR A 669 21.23 3.17 2.40
CA TYR A 669 21.36 3.98 3.61
C TYR A 669 21.16 5.49 3.38
N PHE A 670 21.19 5.93 2.12
CA PHE A 670 20.87 7.31 1.74
C PHE A 670 20.17 7.34 0.39
N PHE A 671 18.98 7.92 0.36
CA PHE A 671 18.24 8.17 -0.88
C PHE A 671 17.36 9.41 -0.74
N THR A 672 17.09 10.06 -1.86
CA THR A 672 16.29 11.29 -1.93
C THR A 672 15.51 11.34 -3.23
N ASN A 673 14.31 11.92 -3.17
CA ASN A 673 13.51 12.24 -4.34
C ASN A 673 13.11 13.70 -4.28
N PHE A 674 13.07 14.36 -5.43
CA PHE A 674 12.62 15.75 -5.54
C PHE A 674 12.05 16.00 -6.93
N GLY A 675 11.20 17.02 -7.03
CA GLY A 675 10.58 17.32 -8.31
C GLY A 675 9.84 18.65 -8.29
N ALA A 676 9.41 19.03 -9.49
CA ALA A 676 8.63 20.22 -9.73
C ALA A 676 7.49 19.96 -10.72
N GLU A 677 6.37 20.60 -10.49
CA GLU A 677 5.21 20.53 -11.35
C GLU A 677 4.72 21.96 -11.69
N TYR A 678 4.40 22.17 -12.96
CA TYR A 678 3.64 23.31 -13.43
C TYR A 678 2.27 22.83 -13.89
N HIS A 679 1.20 23.48 -13.41
CA HIS A 679 -0.15 23.16 -13.85
C HIS A 679 -0.99 24.40 -14.10
N SER A 680 -1.86 24.37 -15.11
CA SER A 680 -2.69 25.50 -15.49
C SER A 680 -4.01 25.07 -16.14
N ASN A 681 -5.11 25.72 -15.73
CA ASN A 681 -6.42 25.59 -16.33
C ASN A 681 -6.68 26.65 -17.43
N LYS A 682 -5.70 27.49 -17.77
CA LYS A 682 -5.88 28.66 -18.66
C LYS A 682 -4.97 28.63 -19.87
N LEU A 683 -3.95 27.78 -19.90
CA LEU A 683 -2.90 27.81 -20.93
C LEU A 683 -3.44 27.60 -22.37
N LEU A 684 -4.36 26.65 -22.54
CA LEU A 684 -4.97 26.30 -23.85
C LEU A 684 -6.47 26.68 -23.93
N GLY A 685 -6.98 27.48 -22.98
CA GLY A 685 -8.37 27.92 -22.92
C GLY A 685 -9.18 27.25 -21.81
N LYS A 686 -10.45 27.68 -21.62
CA LYS A 686 -11.27 27.36 -20.43
C LYS A 686 -11.53 25.87 -20.16
N ASN A 687 -11.41 25.02 -21.18
CA ASN A 687 -11.73 23.58 -21.06
C ASN A 687 -10.49 22.69 -20.94
N TRP A 688 -9.31 23.28 -20.92
CA TRP A 688 -8.05 22.57 -20.89
C TRP A 688 -7.37 22.69 -19.54
N TYR A 689 -6.91 21.56 -19.03
CA TYR A 689 -5.94 21.47 -17.95
C TYR A 689 -4.62 20.93 -18.54
N VAL A 690 -3.53 21.63 -18.25
CA VAL A 690 -2.20 21.23 -18.69
C VAL A 690 -1.33 21.07 -17.46
N LYS A 691 -0.58 19.98 -17.37
CA LYS A 691 0.42 19.71 -16.33
C LYS A 691 1.73 19.33 -17.02
N ALA A 692 2.83 19.95 -16.61
CA ALA A 692 4.17 19.52 -16.94
C ALA A 692 4.91 19.20 -15.64
N PHE A 693 5.75 18.19 -15.62
CA PHE A 693 6.47 17.77 -14.43
C PHE A 693 7.87 17.27 -14.73
N TRP A 694 8.69 17.38 -13.73
CA TRP A 694 10.00 16.79 -13.63
C TRP A 694 10.15 16.12 -12.28
N ASP A 695 10.54 14.85 -12.27
CA ASP A 695 10.79 14.03 -11.09
C ASP A 695 12.25 13.54 -11.13
N SER A 696 12.94 13.57 -10.01
CA SER A 696 14.32 13.17 -9.86
C SER A 696 14.47 12.23 -8.66
N LYS A 697 15.21 11.15 -8.86
CA LYS A 697 15.47 10.12 -7.85
C LYS A 697 16.97 9.90 -7.75
N PHE A 698 17.52 10.00 -6.56
CA PHE A 698 18.92 9.72 -6.25
C PHE A 698 19.03 8.63 -5.19
N THR A 699 19.90 7.66 -5.41
CA THR A 699 20.26 6.61 -4.45
C THR A 699 21.77 6.52 -4.38
N GLU A 700 22.35 6.60 -3.18
CA GLU A 700 23.80 6.45 -2.97
C GLU A 700 24.20 4.99 -3.11
N GLU A 701 25.47 4.70 -3.45
CA GLU A 701 25.97 3.33 -3.53
C GLU A 701 25.76 2.58 -2.20
N TYR A 702 25.43 1.29 -2.25
CA TYR A 702 25.20 0.48 -1.07
C TYR A 702 25.64 -0.96 -1.27
N TYR A 703 25.76 -1.71 -0.15
CA TYR A 703 26.30 -3.07 -0.17
C TYR A 703 25.27 -4.05 -0.76
N TYR A 704 25.70 -4.93 -1.71
CA TYR A 704 24.86 -6.06 -2.13
C TYR A 704 25.23 -7.37 -1.41
N PHE A 705 26.42 -7.41 -0.80
CA PHE A 705 26.90 -8.55 -0.01
C PHE A 705 27.73 -8.05 1.18
N TRP A 706 28.03 -8.93 2.11
CA TRP A 706 28.89 -8.62 3.25
C TRP A 706 30.32 -8.34 2.79
N GLU A 707 30.86 -7.15 3.06
CA GLU A 707 32.25 -6.82 2.80
C GLU A 707 33.11 -7.23 4.00
N MET A 708 33.64 -8.46 3.97
CA MET A 708 34.49 -9.01 5.04
C MET A 708 35.94 -8.46 4.97
N THR A 709 36.32 -7.90 3.84
CA THR A 709 37.64 -7.32 3.58
C THR A 709 37.53 -6.04 2.79
N ASN A 710 38.53 -5.16 2.87
CA ASN A 710 38.58 -3.92 2.04
C ASN A 710 39.07 -4.18 0.60
N LEU A 711 39.30 -5.42 0.20
CA LEU A 711 39.92 -5.78 -1.08
C LEU A 711 38.87 -5.81 -2.21
N GLU A 712 37.63 -6.12 -1.95
CA GLU A 712 36.54 -6.19 -2.93
C GLU A 712 35.41 -5.23 -2.59
N LYS A 713 35.03 -4.38 -3.53
CA LYS A 713 33.81 -3.57 -3.40
C LYS A 713 32.62 -4.38 -3.89
N ARG A 714 31.77 -4.81 -2.96
CA ARG A 714 30.53 -5.54 -3.24
C ARG A 714 29.34 -4.58 -3.09
N ARG A 715 29.19 -3.66 -4.06
CA ARG A 715 28.24 -2.55 -3.98
C ARG A 715 27.41 -2.43 -5.24
N ILE A 716 26.15 -2.08 -5.05
CA ILE A 716 25.27 -1.58 -6.08
C ILE A 716 25.66 -0.13 -6.35
N PRO A 717 25.85 0.27 -7.62
CA PRO A 717 26.33 1.60 -7.96
C PRO A 717 25.36 2.71 -7.54
N ARG A 718 25.90 3.92 -7.39
CA ARG A 718 25.11 5.13 -7.25
C ARG A 718 24.24 5.35 -8.48
N SER A 719 22.98 5.76 -8.26
CA SER A 719 21.99 6.00 -9.29
C SER A 719 21.38 7.40 -9.18
N TRP A 720 21.23 8.09 -10.32
CA TRP A 720 20.53 9.37 -10.42
C TRP A 720 19.64 9.39 -11.65
N ILE A 721 18.37 9.13 -11.46
CA ILE A 721 17.36 8.98 -12.51
C ILE A 721 16.48 10.22 -12.57
N ASN A 722 16.18 10.68 -13.79
CA ASN A 722 15.30 11.82 -14.03
C ASN A 722 14.20 11.43 -15.01
N ASP A 723 12.95 11.80 -14.66
CA ASP A 723 11.76 11.58 -15.46
C ASP A 723 11.11 12.93 -15.80
N VAL A 724 10.59 13.07 -17.00
CA VAL A 724 9.84 14.27 -17.43
C VAL A 724 8.56 13.87 -18.14
N GLY A 725 7.55 14.73 -18.09
CA GLY A 725 6.34 14.46 -18.82
C GLY A 725 5.37 15.63 -18.87
N VAL A 726 4.39 15.48 -19.74
CA VAL A 726 3.29 16.43 -19.91
C VAL A 726 1.95 15.68 -19.94
N LEU A 727 0.94 16.28 -19.34
CA LEU A 727 -0.43 15.78 -19.31
C LEU A 727 -1.37 16.87 -19.80
N PHE A 728 -2.22 16.55 -20.77
CA PHE A 728 -3.29 17.39 -21.27
C PHE A 728 -4.63 16.75 -20.92
N THR A 729 -5.53 17.52 -20.32
CA THR A 729 -6.90 17.05 -20.03
C THR A 729 -7.91 18.02 -20.62
N TYR A 730 -8.82 17.51 -21.43
CA TYR A 730 -9.89 18.28 -22.07
C TYR A 730 -11.23 18.01 -21.42
N LYS A 731 -11.90 19.07 -20.97
CA LYS A 731 -13.20 19.04 -20.27
C LYS A 731 -13.23 18.08 -19.05
N GLY A 732 -12.06 17.77 -18.47
CA GLY A 732 -11.95 16.79 -17.40
C GLY A 732 -12.31 15.34 -17.79
N LYS A 733 -12.53 15.05 -19.08
CA LYS A 733 -12.99 13.75 -19.59
C LYS A 733 -11.94 13.01 -20.39
N TYR A 734 -11.20 13.72 -21.21
CA TYR A 734 -10.19 13.13 -22.09
C TYR A 734 -8.81 13.57 -21.63
N SER A 735 -7.95 12.64 -21.30
CA SER A 735 -6.57 12.93 -20.93
C SER A 735 -5.60 12.26 -21.89
N LEU A 736 -4.53 12.96 -22.23
CA LEU A 736 -3.40 12.46 -23.01
C LEU A 736 -2.13 12.81 -22.27
N ALA A 737 -1.34 11.81 -21.88
CA ALA A 737 -0.03 11.98 -21.29
C ALA A 737 1.07 11.51 -22.25
N ALA A 738 2.18 12.23 -22.26
CA ALA A 738 3.42 11.82 -22.89
C ALA A 738 4.55 11.98 -21.88
N GLU A 739 5.27 10.89 -21.60
CA GLU A 739 6.29 10.84 -20.55
C GLU A 739 7.57 10.17 -21.09
N CYS A 740 8.70 10.64 -20.60
CA CYS A 740 10.00 10.02 -20.82
C CYS A 740 10.62 9.70 -19.45
N HIS A 741 10.78 8.42 -19.17
CA HIS A 741 11.40 7.95 -17.94
C HIS A 741 12.88 7.66 -18.20
N ASN A 742 13.71 7.91 -17.18
CA ASN A 742 15.17 7.79 -17.27
C ASN A 742 15.75 8.54 -18.49
N ILE A 743 15.49 9.85 -18.57
CA ILE A 743 15.87 10.68 -19.71
C ILE A 743 17.39 10.63 -20.02
N GLY A 744 18.20 10.40 -18.98
CA GLY A 744 19.65 10.26 -19.09
C GLY A 744 20.14 8.94 -19.64
N ASP A 745 19.24 7.96 -19.85
CA ASP A 745 19.58 6.58 -20.23
C ASP A 745 20.64 5.94 -19.31
N ILE A 746 20.50 6.20 -18.01
CA ILE A 746 21.41 5.67 -16.99
C ILE A 746 21.12 4.20 -16.79
N GLU A 747 22.14 3.37 -16.85
CA GLU A 747 22.03 1.98 -16.43
C GLU A 747 21.85 1.93 -14.90
N ASP A 748 20.71 1.47 -14.47
CA ASP A 748 20.31 1.41 -13.06
C ASP A 748 20.18 -0.04 -12.60
N TRP A 749 20.58 -0.30 -11.37
CA TRP A 749 20.46 -1.58 -10.72
C TRP A 749 19.85 -1.36 -9.33
N ASP A 750 18.70 -1.98 -9.06
CA ASP A 750 18.16 -2.05 -7.71
C ASP A 750 18.67 -3.32 -6.98
N GLN A 751 19.01 -4.37 -7.72
CA GLN A 751 19.59 -5.61 -7.21
C GLN A 751 20.84 -5.96 -8.01
N TYR A 752 21.78 -6.62 -7.36
CA TYR A 752 23.05 -6.98 -8.01
C TYR A 752 22.84 -7.88 -9.23
N ARG A 753 23.45 -7.50 -10.35
CA ARG A 753 23.37 -8.19 -11.65
C ARG A 753 21.97 -8.21 -12.28
N GLN A 754 21.04 -7.38 -11.80
CA GLN A 754 19.71 -7.28 -12.36
C GLN A 754 19.47 -5.87 -12.93
N PRO A 755 19.93 -5.63 -14.18
CA PRO A 755 19.81 -4.33 -14.81
C PRO A 755 18.35 -4.00 -15.09
N LEU A 756 17.97 -2.77 -14.77
CA LEU A 756 16.64 -2.23 -15.05
C LEU A 756 16.57 -1.70 -16.48
N PRO A 757 15.36 -1.56 -17.06
CA PRO A 757 15.17 -0.90 -18.34
C PRO A 757 15.80 0.49 -18.36
N GLY A 758 16.48 0.82 -19.44
CA GLY A 758 17.04 2.15 -19.71
C GLY A 758 15.95 3.19 -19.96
N ARG A 759 16.23 4.18 -20.84
CA ARG A 759 15.27 5.20 -21.22
C ARG A 759 14.04 4.59 -21.88
N SER A 760 12.83 5.05 -21.42
CA SER A 760 11.58 4.59 -21.96
C SER A 760 10.62 5.76 -22.24
N PHE A 761 9.83 5.62 -23.31
CA PHE A 761 8.81 6.57 -23.72
C PHE A 761 7.42 5.97 -23.52
N HIS A 762 6.49 6.78 -23.02
CA HIS A 762 5.15 6.37 -22.67
C HIS A 762 4.14 7.34 -23.24
N ILE A 763 3.07 6.83 -23.82
CA ILE A 763 1.91 7.60 -24.26
C ILE A 763 0.68 6.93 -23.70
N LYS A 764 -0.10 7.67 -22.91
CA LYS A 764 -1.34 7.19 -22.28
C LYS A 764 -2.51 8.05 -22.66
N PHE A 765 -3.56 7.41 -23.16
CA PHE A 765 -4.88 8.02 -23.35
C PHE A 765 -5.83 7.51 -22.27
N ARG A 766 -6.66 8.41 -21.69
CA ARG A 766 -7.67 8.07 -20.70
C ARG A 766 -8.98 8.81 -20.99
N TYR A 767 -10.07 8.10 -20.85
CA TYR A 767 -11.42 8.63 -20.91
C TYR A 767 -12.14 8.40 -19.60
N THR A 768 -12.72 9.47 -19.02
CA THR A 768 -13.55 9.38 -17.82
C THR A 768 -14.92 9.96 -18.08
N PHE A 769 -15.93 9.22 -17.69
CA PHE A 769 -17.32 9.67 -17.70
C PHE A 769 -17.90 9.46 -16.30
N SER A 770 -18.58 10.48 -15.79
CA SER A 770 -19.40 10.35 -14.60
C SER A 770 -20.69 11.11 -14.81
N LYS A 771 -21.81 10.56 -14.32
CA LYS A 771 -23.12 11.20 -14.42
C LYS A 771 -23.14 12.40 -13.49
N GLY A 772 -23.28 13.60 -14.08
CA GLY A 772 -23.18 14.89 -13.36
C GLY A 772 -22.05 15.79 -13.87
N LEU A 773 -21.28 15.37 -14.85
CA LEU A 773 -20.34 16.17 -15.63
C LEU A 773 -21.04 16.82 -16.83
#